data_838fe9c744d93dbda17d58a221ba0cfe
#
_entry.id   838fe9c744d93dbda17d58a221ba0cfe
#
_cell.length_a   1.000
_cell.length_b   1.000
_cell.length_c   1.000
_cell.angle_alpha   90.00
_cell.angle_beta   90.00
_cell.angle_gamma   90.00
#
_symmetry.space_group_name_H-M   'P 1'
#
loop_
_entity.id
_entity.type
_entity.pdbx_description
1 polymer ?
#
loop_
_entity_poly.entity_id
_entity_poly.type
_entity_poly.pdbx_seq_one_letter_code
_entity_poly.pdbx_strand_id
1 'polypeptide(L)'
;IPNGTTRLYGPLDKFPFDGGEGRFLLEANVRDTTFQFLPDWPAAEIVDMDVVLDNTRLYTERNRSINRGREVVDAQVEIDDLRKPVLTIDSYSTGTLESLYNYAQSSPIAKVFGGHLRRVRVAGEAAFNLDLMVPITDWRNFTFSARIVSNEGSLQVEGFDPPVTGLNGVVTIDRESVTSEALGGVFLGRPVQIELFDAPDELSDFQVIARARGSVDAQGLTDGLGLPVAGLVDGETDYAVDLLFPRGGREQPVPFTVRISSDLVGLKVALPDPFLKQAGEVAGIAGDISFMPGGQRIESHGEADGGVSWDVAFERDDGVLDLERGTLSLGGVALTEAETRGLHIRGNVESVRLDEWLRLSRGDEKRTGTADRIRSIDVNVDSLRLLGQHLQNHRVRVDRSARDWLVQFEGEQVTGSVFVPYDFGSDRAVVLDMERLILPGDSEQQAGADREQIDPRTLPPITVKAAEFALGNRFLGTVETQFARTDEGLVAESFVASDTTFEAVGNARWVADPTDPAGYRSYLMATLNSTDVKTTMQRLDYAPGIVSDEMTLLFDVSWSGGPRTDVFESLDGDVQVRFGAGQLDEIEPGAGRLFGLMSIVALPRRLSLDFTDVFDKGFGFDLIDGTFRIVDGEAYTCNLSLEGPAANIAIIGRASLTDREYEQAAVVAANFGNTLPVVGAVVAGPQVAAALLIFSQIFKKPLQEMGQVYYAINGPWDDPMIESTDAADFASSAETSGCILDSE
;
A
#
# COMPACT_ATOMS: atom_id res chain seq x y z
N ILE A 1 -7.41 48.70 60.70
CA ILE A 1 -6.39 49.75 60.69
C ILE A 1 -5.85 49.83 62.10
N PRO A 2 -4.65 49.31 62.43
CA PRO A 2 -4.07 49.35 63.77
C PRO A 2 -3.67 50.79 64.23
N ASN A 3 -3.18 51.56 63.28
CA ASN A 3 -2.76 52.98 63.59
C ASN A 3 -3.08 53.85 62.36
N GLY A 4 -3.45 55.11 62.62
CA GLY A 4 -3.60 56.16 61.63
C GLY A 4 -3.30 57.52 62.19
N THR A 5 -2.70 58.38 61.39
CA THR A 5 -2.36 59.77 61.74
C THR A 5 -2.92 60.65 60.64
N THR A 6 -3.61 61.72 61.07
CA THR A 6 -4.09 62.80 60.20
C THR A 6 -3.46 64.10 60.57
N ARG A 7 -2.91 64.81 59.59
CA ARG A 7 -2.36 66.14 59.76
C ARG A 7 -3.01 67.06 58.73
N LEU A 8 -3.59 68.18 59.27
CA LEU A 8 -4.22 69.18 58.43
C LEU A 8 -3.57 70.58 58.78
N TYR A 9 -3.08 71.18 57.74
CA TYR A 9 -2.47 72.48 57.84
C TYR A 9 -2.85 73.34 56.65
N GLY A 10 -3.34 74.57 56.88
CA GLY A 10 -3.69 75.52 55.84
C GLY A 10 -5.11 76.08 55.95
N PRO A 11 -5.47 77.06 55.15
CA PRO A 11 -6.83 77.65 55.13
C PRO A 11 -7.86 76.63 54.57
N LEU A 12 -8.90 76.31 55.37
CA LEU A 12 -9.88 75.29 55.07
C LEU A 12 -10.74 75.59 53.81
N ASP A 13 -10.88 76.87 53.48
CA ASP A 13 -11.58 77.34 52.29
C ASP A 13 -10.80 76.98 50.97
N LYS A 14 -9.55 76.59 51.08
CA LYS A 14 -8.66 76.17 49.99
C LYS A 14 -8.40 74.69 49.97
N PHE A 15 -9.09 73.91 50.78
CA PHE A 15 -9.00 72.47 50.75
C PHE A 15 -9.42 71.92 49.35
N PRO A 16 -8.74 70.98 48.71
CA PRO A 16 -7.64 70.18 49.26
C PRO A 16 -6.22 70.73 49.04
N PHE A 17 -6.02 72.01 48.89
CA PHE A 17 -4.74 72.71 48.83
C PHE A 17 -3.94 72.51 47.54
N ASP A 18 -4.61 72.53 46.43
CA ASP A 18 -4.00 72.32 45.10
C ASP A 18 -2.97 73.39 44.71
N GLY A 19 -3.11 74.59 45.25
CA GLY A 19 -2.20 75.69 45.04
C GLY A 19 -0.98 75.73 46.00
N GLY A 20 -0.85 74.70 46.87
CA GLY A 20 0.26 74.58 47.81
C GLY A 20 0.10 75.45 49.03
N GLU A 21 -1.11 76.04 49.34
CA GLU A 21 -1.37 76.92 50.47
C GLU A 21 -1.47 76.20 51.81
N GLY A 22 -1.58 74.84 51.75
CA GLY A 22 -1.69 73.96 52.90
C GLY A 22 -1.35 72.55 52.60
N ARG A 23 -1.55 71.64 53.53
CA ARG A 23 -1.39 70.19 53.32
C ARG A 23 -2.38 69.43 54.18
N PHE A 24 -3.04 68.48 53.57
CA PHE A 24 -3.80 67.43 54.22
C PHE A 24 -3.06 66.12 54.02
N LEU A 25 -2.52 65.53 55.09
CA LEU A 25 -1.78 64.29 55.09
C LEU A 25 -2.51 63.32 56.02
N LEU A 26 -2.93 62.18 55.45
CA LEU A 26 -3.44 61.01 56.16
C LEU A 26 -2.48 59.86 55.94
N GLU A 27 -1.98 59.29 57.01
CA GLU A 27 -1.13 58.10 57.02
C GLU A 27 -1.89 57.01 57.80
N ALA A 28 -2.12 55.79 57.19
CA ALA A 28 -2.84 54.68 57.80
C ALA A 28 -2.11 53.40 57.57
N ASN A 29 -1.92 52.62 58.64
CA ASN A 29 -1.37 51.28 58.50
C ASN A 29 -2.56 50.27 58.33
N VAL A 30 -2.60 49.55 57.27
CA VAL A 30 -3.54 48.41 56.99
C VAL A 30 -2.79 47.14 57.18
N ARG A 31 -3.33 46.18 57.96
CA ARG A 31 -2.69 44.93 58.26
C ARG A 31 -3.75 43.80 58.26
N ASP A 32 -3.35 42.64 57.72
CA ASP A 32 -4.16 41.39 57.70
C ASP A 32 -5.60 41.64 57.22
N THR A 33 -5.75 42.28 56.10
CA THR A 33 -7.04 42.73 55.58
C THR A 33 -7.33 42.08 54.24
N THR A 34 -8.59 41.72 53.97
CA THR A 34 -9.06 41.39 52.64
C THR A 34 -9.49 42.68 51.95
N PHE A 35 -8.93 42.93 50.75
CA PHE A 35 -9.21 44.14 49.99
C PHE A 35 -9.62 43.84 48.56
N GLN A 36 -10.81 44.27 48.16
CA GLN A 36 -11.29 44.22 46.78
C GLN A 36 -11.37 45.63 46.21
N PHE A 37 -10.52 45.91 45.22
CA PHE A 37 -10.41 47.27 44.67
C PHE A 37 -11.52 47.60 43.65
N LEU A 38 -12.09 46.57 42.97
CA LEU A 38 -13.19 46.68 42.03
C LEU A 38 -14.10 45.46 42.05
N PRO A 39 -15.42 45.59 41.75
CA PRO A 39 -16.40 44.53 41.93
C PRO A 39 -16.11 43.22 41.15
N ASP A 40 -15.56 43.32 39.93
CA ASP A 40 -15.32 42.17 39.06
C ASP A 40 -13.90 41.60 39.18
N TRP A 41 -13.06 42.17 40.09
CA TRP A 41 -11.69 41.70 40.34
C TRP A 41 -11.63 40.83 41.58
N PRO A 42 -10.78 39.79 41.58
CA PRO A 42 -10.56 38.99 42.79
C PRO A 42 -10.06 39.83 43.94
N ALA A 43 -10.57 39.56 45.16
CA ALA A 43 -10.05 40.21 46.35
C ALA A 43 -8.61 39.78 46.66
N ALA A 44 -7.77 40.70 47.08
CA ALA A 44 -6.47 40.43 47.69
C ALA A 44 -6.65 40.05 49.16
N GLU A 45 -6.02 38.98 49.62
CA GLU A 45 -6.08 38.46 50.99
C GLU A 45 -4.78 38.79 51.72
N ILE A 46 -4.86 38.86 53.03
CA ILE A 46 -3.71 39.14 53.92
C ILE A 46 -2.92 40.39 53.43
N VAL A 47 -3.67 41.46 53.20
CA VAL A 47 -3.09 42.73 52.72
C VAL A 47 -2.47 43.51 53.87
N ASP A 48 -1.17 43.73 53.73
CA ASP A 48 -0.40 44.63 54.54
C ASP A 48 0.06 45.80 53.67
N MET A 49 -0.36 47.02 53.98
CA MET A 49 0.05 48.26 53.30
C MET A 49 0.02 49.46 54.17
N ASP A 50 0.83 50.43 53.85
CA ASP A 50 0.77 51.73 54.44
C ASP A 50 0.15 52.72 53.44
N VAL A 51 -1.02 53.21 53.73
CA VAL A 51 -1.79 54.14 52.90
C VAL A 51 -1.46 55.54 53.23
N VAL A 52 -1.08 56.36 52.26
CA VAL A 52 -0.81 57.79 52.40
C VAL A 52 -1.75 58.53 51.43
N LEU A 53 -2.50 59.51 52.05
CA LEU A 53 -3.25 60.49 51.25
C LEU A 53 -2.63 61.87 51.55
N ASP A 54 -2.04 62.41 50.46
CA ASP A 54 -1.39 63.73 50.53
C ASP A 54 -2.13 64.68 49.57
N ASN A 55 -2.93 65.60 50.17
CA ASN A 55 -3.87 66.44 49.47
C ASN A 55 -4.85 65.65 48.59
N THR A 56 -4.62 65.60 47.27
CA THR A 56 -5.42 64.86 46.30
C THR A 56 -4.77 63.58 45.82
N ARG A 57 -3.51 63.33 46.23
CA ARG A 57 -2.78 62.10 45.79
C ARG A 57 -2.89 61.03 46.86
N LEU A 58 -3.34 59.84 46.44
CA LEU A 58 -3.33 58.68 47.31
C LEU A 58 -2.27 57.67 46.73
N TYR A 59 -1.43 57.20 47.64
CA TYR A 59 -0.45 56.18 47.29
C TYR A 59 -0.22 55.25 48.48
N THR A 60 0.37 54.08 48.19
CA THR A 60 0.64 53.07 49.20
C THR A 60 2.12 52.72 49.23
N GLU A 61 2.61 52.44 50.46
CA GLU A 61 3.99 52.04 50.73
C GLU A 61 3.98 50.64 51.39
N ARG A 62 5.08 49.91 51.27
CA ARG A 62 5.29 48.62 51.94
C ARG A 62 4.15 47.64 51.72
N ASN A 63 3.73 47.48 50.47
CA ASN A 63 2.64 46.66 50.08
C ASN A 63 3.04 45.18 50.03
N ARG A 64 2.28 44.35 50.73
CA ARG A 64 2.38 42.87 50.65
C ARG A 64 0.99 42.31 50.70
N SER A 65 0.75 41.27 49.85
CA SER A 65 -0.53 40.59 49.87
C SER A 65 -0.39 39.17 49.32
N ILE A 66 -1.39 38.33 49.60
CA ILE A 66 -1.54 37.04 49.00
C ILE A 66 -2.81 37.07 48.13
N ASN A 67 -2.66 36.68 46.88
CA ASN A 67 -3.74 36.62 45.89
C ASN A 67 -3.87 35.21 45.35
N ARG A 68 -4.85 34.44 45.87
CA ARG A 68 -5.09 33.04 45.43
C ARG A 68 -3.83 32.17 45.40
N GLY A 69 -3.03 32.20 46.49
CA GLY A 69 -1.79 31.43 46.61
C GLY A 69 -0.56 32.07 45.95
N ARG A 70 -0.69 33.30 45.44
CA ARG A 70 0.38 34.06 44.84
C ARG A 70 0.81 35.18 45.81
N GLU A 71 2.09 35.23 46.12
CA GLU A 71 2.64 36.27 46.98
C GLU A 71 3.00 37.51 46.14
N VAL A 72 2.37 38.65 46.42
CA VAL A 72 2.78 39.95 45.92
C VAL A 72 3.89 40.47 46.87
N VAL A 73 5.11 40.48 46.33
CA VAL A 73 6.31 40.82 47.12
C VAL A 73 6.52 42.32 47.20
N ASP A 74 6.23 43.00 46.11
CA ASP A 74 6.31 44.45 46.01
C ASP A 74 5.14 44.95 45.14
N ALA A 75 4.53 46.04 45.58
CA ALA A 75 3.51 46.74 44.80
C ALA A 75 3.53 48.24 45.10
N GLN A 76 3.33 49.00 44.05
CA GLN A 76 3.08 50.46 44.17
C GLN A 76 1.65 50.66 43.66
N VAL A 77 0.82 51.25 44.50
CA VAL A 77 -0.56 51.58 44.20
C VAL A 77 -0.74 53.07 44.36
N GLU A 78 -1.20 53.75 43.36
CA GLU A 78 -1.27 55.19 43.30
C GLU A 78 -2.53 55.72 42.61
N ILE A 79 -3.07 56.82 43.06
CA ILE A 79 -4.04 57.69 42.41
C ILE A 79 -3.49 59.11 42.50
N ASP A 80 -3.00 59.67 41.41
CA ASP A 80 -2.38 60.99 41.40
C ASP A 80 -3.31 62.15 41.80
N ASP A 81 -4.58 62.03 41.38
CA ASP A 81 -5.60 62.99 41.63
C ASP A 81 -6.97 62.40 41.88
N LEU A 82 -7.43 62.33 43.09
CA LEU A 82 -8.73 61.83 43.51
C LEU A 82 -9.94 62.51 42.83
N ARG A 83 -9.75 63.70 42.23
CA ARG A 83 -10.80 64.39 41.45
C ARG A 83 -10.98 63.78 40.04
N LYS A 84 -9.94 63.18 39.52
CA LYS A 84 -9.92 62.41 38.25
C LYS A 84 -9.22 61.08 38.51
N PRO A 85 -9.88 60.18 39.26
CA PRO A 85 -9.17 59.06 39.84
C PRO A 85 -8.84 58.02 38.77
N VAL A 86 -7.56 57.85 38.49
CA VAL A 86 -7.00 56.74 37.73
C VAL A 86 -6.12 55.96 38.70
N LEU A 87 -6.52 54.73 38.97
CA LEU A 87 -5.73 53.81 39.80
C LEU A 87 -4.62 53.22 38.95
N THR A 88 -3.37 53.40 39.39
CA THR A 88 -2.20 52.77 38.80
C THR A 88 -1.64 51.75 39.79
N ILE A 89 -1.37 50.55 39.33
CA ILE A 89 -0.74 49.47 40.10
C ILE A 89 0.45 48.99 39.33
N ASP A 90 1.64 49.09 39.90
CA ASP A 90 2.85 48.40 39.44
C ASP A 90 3.21 47.36 40.50
N SER A 91 3.29 46.10 40.14
CA SER A 91 3.53 45.02 41.09
C SER A 91 4.43 43.95 40.58
N TYR A 92 5.28 43.44 41.47
CA TYR A 92 6.07 42.23 41.29
C TYR A 92 5.54 41.11 42.18
N SER A 93 5.32 39.94 41.60
CA SER A 93 4.80 38.81 42.34
C SER A 93 5.52 37.51 41.94
N THR A 94 5.52 36.55 42.88
CA THR A 94 6.00 35.19 42.65
C THR A 94 4.89 34.18 42.98
N GLY A 95 4.90 33.05 42.32
CA GLY A 95 3.90 31.98 42.51
C GLY A 95 3.92 31.00 41.39
N THR A 96 2.85 30.23 41.26
CA THR A 96 2.76 29.23 40.18
C THR A 96 2.03 29.79 38.94
N LEU A 97 2.37 29.30 37.76
CA LEU A 97 1.65 29.60 36.52
C LEU A 97 0.16 29.29 36.66
N GLU A 98 -0.20 28.20 37.38
CA GLU A 98 -1.58 27.81 37.65
C GLU A 98 -2.31 28.88 38.48
N SER A 99 -1.65 29.45 39.51
CA SER A 99 -2.24 30.52 40.32
C SER A 99 -2.50 31.80 39.52
N LEU A 100 -1.58 32.12 38.58
CA LEU A 100 -1.73 33.23 37.65
C LEU A 100 -2.89 32.99 36.68
N TYR A 101 -2.94 31.81 36.11
CA TYR A 101 -4.03 31.39 35.22
C TYR A 101 -5.40 31.46 35.91
N ASN A 102 -5.51 30.95 37.13
CA ASN A 102 -6.74 31.02 37.94
C ASN A 102 -7.14 32.48 38.28
N TYR A 103 -6.16 33.36 38.54
CA TYR A 103 -6.42 34.78 38.72
C TYR A 103 -6.96 35.43 37.44
N ALA A 104 -6.30 35.17 36.28
CA ALA A 104 -6.76 35.68 34.99
C ALA A 104 -8.17 35.22 34.64
N GLN A 105 -8.48 33.93 34.86
CA GLN A 105 -9.82 33.36 34.63
C GLN A 105 -10.92 33.98 35.49
N SER A 106 -10.59 34.41 36.73
CA SER A 106 -11.53 34.99 37.68
C SER A 106 -11.59 36.52 37.65
N SER A 107 -10.88 37.15 36.72
CA SER A 107 -10.81 38.61 36.55
C SER A 107 -11.42 39.04 35.21
N PRO A 108 -11.65 40.35 34.99
CA PRO A 108 -12.06 40.87 33.69
C PRO A 108 -11.11 40.55 32.53
N ILE A 109 -9.86 40.18 32.81
CA ILE A 109 -8.85 39.73 31.83
C ILE A 109 -9.37 38.53 31.05
N ALA A 110 -10.11 37.62 31.68
CA ALA A 110 -10.71 36.46 31.00
C ALA A 110 -11.61 36.84 29.81
N LYS A 111 -12.25 38.01 29.86
CA LYS A 111 -13.12 38.50 28.77
C LYS A 111 -12.33 39.01 27.57
N VAL A 112 -11.10 39.47 27.80
CA VAL A 112 -10.20 39.96 26.74
C VAL A 112 -9.73 38.81 25.86
N PHE A 113 -9.42 37.64 26.46
CA PHE A 113 -8.93 36.46 25.74
C PHE A 113 -10.01 35.46 25.30
N GLY A 114 -11.29 35.77 25.57
CA GLY A 114 -12.39 34.87 25.22
C GLY A 114 -12.29 33.49 25.89
N GLY A 115 -12.81 32.44 25.21
CA GLY A 115 -12.78 31.09 25.77
C GLY A 115 -11.46 30.31 25.59
N HIS A 116 -10.43 30.92 25.01
CA HIS A 116 -9.21 30.22 24.54
C HIS A 116 -8.30 29.82 25.72
N LEU A 117 -8.26 30.59 26.77
CA LEU A 117 -7.56 30.22 28.00
C LEU A 117 -8.05 28.87 28.58
N ARG A 118 -9.29 28.44 28.29
CA ARG A 118 -9.82 27.17 28.80
C ARG A 118 -9.20 25.95 28.14
N ARG A 119 -8.59 26.12 26.96
CA ARG A 119 -7.94 25.03 26.20
C ARG A 119 -6.49 24.82 26.60
N VAL A 120 -5.96 25.66 27.48
CA VAL A 120 -4.57 25.63 27.88
C VAL A 120 -4.51 25.34 29.38
N ARG A 121 -3.65 24.40 29.76
CA ARG A 121 -3.28 24.15 31.17
C ARG A 121 -1.82 24.47 31.34
N VAL A 122 -1.50 25.18 32.40
CA VAL A 122 -0.12 25.55 32.72
C VAL A 122 0.19 25.17 34.17
N ALA A 123 1.43 24.77 34.43
CA ALA A 123 1.93 24.51 35.78
C ALA A 123 3.40 24.89 35.89
N GLY A 124 3.92 25.02 37.10
CA GLY A 124 5.30 25.38 37.40
C GLY A 124 5.43 26.78 38.04
N GLU A 125 6.62 27.07 38.51
CA GLU A 125 6.94 28.35 39.19
C GLU A 125 7.12 29.48 38.17
N ALA A 126 6.65 30.68 38.52
CA ALA A 126 6.81 31.86 37.70
C ALA A 126 6.95 33.14 38.55
N ALA A 127 7.67 34.10 37.99
CA ALA A 127 7.66 35.49 38.44
C ALA A 127 6.92 36.34 37.41
N PHE A 128 6.21 37.34 37.87
CA PHE A 128 5.52 38.24 36.95
C PHE A 128 5.43 39.68 37.48
N ASN A 129 5.57 40.60 36.55
CA ASN A 129 5.30 42.01 36.73
C ASN A 129 3.94 42.33 36.12
N LEU A 130 3.16 43.15 36.81
CA LEU A 130 1.87 43.66 36.35
C LEU A 130 1.84 45.16 36.45
N ASP A 131 1.69 45.84 35.33
CA ASP A 131 1.33 47.26 35.22
C ASP A 131 -0.16 47.35 34.91
N LEU A 132 -0.95 47.91 35.77
CA LEU A 132 -2.40 48.06 35.62
C LEU A 132 -2.83 49.51 35.79
N MET A 133 -3.57 50.02 34.82
CA MET A 133 -4.14 51.38 34.91
C MET A 133 -5.65 51.26 34.75
N VAL A 134 -6.40 51.77 35.74
CA VAL A 134 -7.86 51.70 35.81
C VAL A 134 -8.45 53.08 36.04
N PRO A 135 -9.13 53.69 35.06
CA PRO A 135 -9.97 54.87 35.28
C PRO A 135 -11.15 54.48 36.17
N ILE A 136 -11.19 54.89 37.45
CA ILE A 136 -12.20 54.46 38.44
C ILE A 136 -13.63 54.80 38.01
N THR A 137 -13.80 55.94 37.33
CA THR A 137 -15.10 56.38 36.82
C THR A 137 -15.57 55.61 35.59
N ASP A 138 -14.64 54.93 34.87
CA ASP A 138 -14.91 54.09 33.72
C ASP A 138 -14.01 52.82 33.79
N TRP A 139 -14.16 52.07 34.87
CA TRP A 139 -13.28 50.95 35.23
C TRP A 139 -13.24 49.82 34.22
N ARG A 140 -14.22 49.73 33.32
CA ARG A 140 -14.20 48.74 32.21
C ARG A 140 -13.19 49.08 31.14
N ASN A 141 -12.73 50.32 31.07
CA ASN A 141 -11.75 50.79 30.09
C ASN A 141 -10.31 50.79 30.68
N PHE A 142 -10.00 49.74 31.41
CA PHE A 142 -8.66 49.54 31.99
C PHE A 142 -7.65 49.15 30.93
N THR A 143 -6.38 49.42 31.16
CA THR A 143 -5.23 48.89 30.41
C THR A 143 -4.33 48.13 31.36
N PHE A 144 -3.65 47.12 30.83
CA PHE A 144 -2.67 46.37 31.59
C PHE A 144 -1.54 45.86 30.69
N SER A 145 -0.37 45.64 31.28
CA SER A 145 0.75 44.89 30.72
C SER A 145 1.26 43.92 31.78
N ALA A 146 1.37 42.67 31.42
CA ALA A 146 1.88 41.65 32.32
C ALA A 146 3.07 40.94 31.66
N ARG A 147 4.22 40.93 32.36
CA ARG A 147 5.42 40.21 31.97
C ARG A 147 5.60 38.99 32.86
N ILE A 148 5.56 37.80 32.26
CA ILE A 148 5.61 36.50 32.94
C ILE A 148 6.94 35.84 32.60
N VAL A 149 7.71 35.44 33.62
CA VAL A 149 8.97 34.72 33.49
C VAL A 149 8.80 33.33 34.08
N SER A 150 8.93 32.29 33.25
CA SER A 150 8.93 30.90 33.69
C SER A 150 10.32 30.31 33.54
N ASN A 151 10.73 29.41 34.46
CA ASN A 151 12.03 28.75 34.43
C ASN A 151 11.92 27.22 34.32
N GLU A 152 10.84 26.60 34.75
CA GLU A 152 10.60 25.15 34.71
C GLU A 152 9.09 24.85 34.57
N GLY A 153 8.42 25.61 33.75
CA GLY A 153 6.98 25.45 33.54
C GLY A 153 6.60 24.24 32.72
N SER A 154 5.31 23.95 32.70
CA SER A 154 4.71 23.01 31.72
C SER A 154 3.48 23.65 31.08
N LEU A 155 3.25 23.27 29.81
CA LEU A 155 2.15 23.76 29.01
C LEU A 155 1.49 22.55 28.33
N GLN A 156 0.19 22.42 28.52
CA GLN A 156 -0.63 21.42 27.80
C GLN A 156 -1.76 22.15 27.07
N VAL A 157 -1.91 21.85 25.80
CA VAL A 157 -3.04 22.30 24.97
C VAL A 157 -4.04 21.17 24.83
N GLU A 158 -5.34 21.46 25.00
CA GLU A 158 -6.40 20.46 24.87
C GLU A 158 -6.34 19.75 23.50
N GLY A 159 -6.28 18.42 23.51
CA GLY A 159 -6.15 17.60 22.31
C GLY A 159 -4.72 17.29 21.88
N PHE A 160 -3.72 17.79 22.61
CA PHE A 160 -2.31 17.50 22.38
C PHE A 160 -1.68 16.89 23.64
N ASP A 161 -1.36 15.61 23.58
CA ASP A 161 -0.58 14.89 24.57
C ASP A 161 0.72 14.40 23.91
N PRO A 162 1.86 14.36 24.62
CA PRO A 162 2.10 14.82 25.98
C PRO A 162 2.26 16.36 26.09
N PRO A 163 2.29 16.92 27.32
CA PRO A 163 2.54 18.34 27.51
C PRO A 163 3.97 18.75 27.11
N VAL A 164 4.17 20.02 26.79
CA VAL A 164 5.51 20.63 26.77
C VAL A 164 5.97 20.81 28.22
N THR A 165 7.16 20.33 28.56
CA THR A 165 7.77 20.39 29.88
C THR A 165 9.04 21.23 29.85
N GLY A 166 9.55 21.63 31.04
CA GLY A 166 10.76 22.44 31.13
C GLY A 166 10.63 23.81 30.45
N LEU A 167 9.41 24.36 30.39
CA LEU A 167 9.12 25.62 29.70
C LEU A 167 9.86 26.78 30.42
N ASN A 168 10.72 27.44 29.67
CA ASN A 168 11.50 28.59 30.16
C ASN A 168 11.42 29.73 29.15
N GLY A 169 11.42 30.96 29.67
CA GLY A 169 11.39 32.19 28.88
C GLY A 169 10.42 33.23 29.39
N VAL A 170 10.09 34.17 28.54
CA VAL A 170 9.32 35.38 28.89
C VAL A 170 8.12 35.53 27.98
N VAL A 171 6.94 35.70 28.58
CA VAL A 171 5.69 36.02 27.87
C VAL A 171 5.24 37.42 28.33
N THR A 172 4.90 38.28 27.38
CA THR A 172 4.29 39.58 27.62
C THR A 172 2.86 39.57 27.12
N ILE A 173 1.96 40.00 27.96
CA ILE A 173 0.52 40.01 27.71
C ILE A 173 -0.01 41.40 27.97
N ASP A 174 -0.72 41.99 27.02
CA ASP A 174 -1.50 43.19 27.24
C ASP A 174 -2.96 42.99 26.78
N ARG A 175 -3.73 44.07 26.68
CA ARG A 175 -5.14 43.96 26.29
C ARG A 175 -5.37 43.47 24.87
N GLU A 176 -4.43 43.66 23.96
CA GLU A 176 -4.58 43.45 22.52
C GLU A 176 -3.64 42.38 22.00
N SER A 177 -2.53 42.13 22.71
CA SER A 177 -1.44 41.28 22.26
C SER A 177 -0.97 40.25 23.29
N VAL A 178 -0.44 39.13 22.77
CA VAL A 178 0.29 38.11 23.53
C VAL A 178 1.54 37.76 22.73
N THR A 179 2.69 38.17 23.28
CA THR A 179 3.98 37.98 22.62
C THR A 179 4.98 37.28 23.53
N SER A 180 5.96 36.60 22.93
CA SER A 180 7.08 36.07 23.71
C SER A 180 8.41 36.40 23.06
N GLU A 181 9.44 36.58 23.90
CA GLU A 181 10.78 36.23 23.48
C GLU A 181 10.82 34.72 23.40
N ALA A 182 11.74 34.14 22.59
CA ALA A 182 11.77 32.67 22.33
C ALA A 182 11.64 31.85 23.63
N LEU A 183 10.58 31.06 23.71
CA LEU A 183 10.35 30.11 24.81
C LEU A 183 11.02 28.79 24.46
N GLY A 184 11.86 28.27 25.37
CA GLY A 184 12.42 26.91 25.25
C GLY A 184 11.60 25.93 26.07
N GLY A 185 11.54 24.66 25.59
CA GLY A 185 10.89 23.57 26.31
C GLY A 185 11.30 22.20 25.75
N VAL A 186 10.67 21.16 26.23
CA VAL A 186 10.84 19.79 25.77
C VAL A 186 9.46 19.23 25.38
N PHE A 187 9.33 18.76 24.15
CA PHE A 187 8.15 18.09 23.63
C PHE A 187 8.57 16.75 23.01
N LEU A 188 7.85 15.67 23.32
CA LEU A 188 8.19 14.29 22.87
C LEU A 188 9.65 13.89 23.18
N GLY A 189 10.18 14.36 24.34
CA GLY A 189 11.56 14.08 24.75
C GLY A 189 12.64 14.91 24.06
N ARG A 190 12.26 15.85 23.17
CA ARG A 190 13.18 16.67 22.36
C ARG A 190 13.00 18.16 22.60
N PRO A 191 14.06 18.97 22.38
CA PRO A 191 13.95 20.42 22.50
C PRO A 191 12.92 21.00 21.53
N VAL A 192 12.09 21.91 22.02
CA VAL A 192 11.15 22.69 21.22
C VAL A 192 11.35 24.18 21.51
N GLN A 193 11.28 24.99 20.47
CA GLN A 193 11.25 26.46 20.56
C GLN A 193 9.83 26.94 20.24
N ILE A 194 9.29 27.81 21.10
CA ILE A 194 7.95 28.35 20.98
C ILE A 194 8.03 29.87 20.89
N GLU A 195 7.33 30.45 19.95
CA GLU A 195 7.21 31.90 19.76
C GLU A 195 5.74 32.28 19.73
N LEU A 196 5.36 33.28 20.51
CA LEU A 196 4.01 33.84 20.52
C LEU A 196 4.02 35.20 19.84
N PHE A 197 3.10 35.41 18.92
CA PHE A 197 2.95 36.69 18.22
C PHE A 197 1.49 36.92 17.82
N ASP A 198 1.15 38.19 17.59
CA ASP A 198 -0.19 38.54 17.13
C ASP A 198 -0.43 38.07 15.73
N ALA A 199 -1.64 37.61 15.46
CA ALA A 199 -2.02 37.17 14.12
C ALA A 199 -1.95 38.36 13.13
N PRO A 200 -1.31 38.19 11.96
CA PRO A 200 -1.24 39.19 10.92
C PRO A 200 -2.63 39.48 10.31
N ASP A 201 -2.76 40.61 9.63
CA ASP A 201 -4.05 41.07 9.06
C ASP A 201 -4.72 40.07 8.12
N GLU A 202 -3.93 39.27 7.40
CA GLU A 202 -4.42 38.19 6.53
C GLU A 202 -5.11 37.06 7.31
N LEU A 203 -4.79 36.92 8.59
CA LEU A 203 -5.39 35.97 9.52
C LEU A 203 -6.24 36.69 10.60
N SER A 204 -6.97 37.72 10.21
CA SER A 204 -7.77 38.58 11.11
C SER A 204 -8.82 37.83 11.95
N ASP A 205 -9.14 36.58 11.59
CA ASP A 205 -10.01 35.70 12.36
C ASP A 205 -9.36 35.19 13.65
N PHE A 206 -8.04 35.22 13.70
CA PHE A 206 -7.26 34.79 14.84
C PHE A 206 -6.71 36.00 15.61
N GLN A 207 -6.39 35.82 16.88
CA GLN A 207 -5.81 36.85 17.73
C GLN A 207 -4.32 36.59 17.94
N VAL A 208 -3.96 35.37 18.30
CA VAL A 208 -2.59 34.95 18.64
C VAL A 208 -2.22 33.71 17.89
N ILE A 209 -0.98 33.64 17.47
CA ILE A 209 -0.35 32.45 16.91
C ILE A 209 0.77 32.01 17.85
N ALA A 210 0.74 30.72 18.24
CA ALA A 210 1.85 30.09 18.93
C ALA A 210 2.57 29.17 17.93
N ARG A 211 3.76 29.55 17.51
CA ARG A 211 4.61 28.79 16.59
C ARG A 211 5.61 27.96 17.37
N ALA A 212 5.51 26.64 17.23
CA ALA A 212 6.45 25.69 17.78
C ALA A 212 7.33 25.11 16.66
N ARG A 213 8.64 25.04 16.89
CA ARG A 213 9.62 24.40 16.00
C ARG A 213 10.46 23.43 16.81
N GLY A 214 10.63 22.23 16.28
CA GLY A 214 11.39 21.16 16.92
C GLY A 214 11.63 20.01 15.98
N SER A 215 12.16 18.92 16.51
CA SER A 215 12.29 17.66 15.78
C SER A 215 11.50 16.55 16.45
N VAL A 216 11.10 15.54 15.67
CA VAL A 216 10.40 14.35 16.14
C VAL A 216 11.00 13.12 15.49
N ASP A 217 11.19 12.06 16.28
CA ASP A 217 11.61 10.76 15.78
C ASP A 217 10.43 9.78 15.66
N ALA A 218 10.69 8.63 15.06
CA ALA A 218 9.70 7.57 14.87
C ALA A 218 9.03 7.15 16.19
N GLN A 219 9.77 7.11 17.30
CA GLN A 219 9.24 6.76 18.61
C GLN A 219 8.30 7.86 19.14
N GLY A 220 8.67 9.12 18.97
CA GLY A 220 7.81 10.24 19.33
C GLY A 220 6.48 10.24 18.58
N LEU A 221 6.50 9.86 17.29
CA LEU A 221 5.28 9.73 16.49
C LEU A 221 4.39 8.58 16.97
N THR A 222 4.98 7.42 17.29
CA THR A 222 4.24 6.21 17.67
C THR A 222 3.78 6.24 19.12
N ASP A 223 4.72 6.36 20.07
CA ASP A 223 4.45 6.26 21.51
C ASP A 223 3.97 7.59 22.08
N GLY A 224 4.52 8.69 21.57
CA GLY A 224 4.23 10.03 22.05
C GLY A 224 2.90 10.58 21.53
N LEU A 225 2.64 10.49 20.23
CA LEU A 225 1.40 10.96 19.61
C LEU A 225 0.36 9.86 19.40
N GLY A 226 0.71 8.60 19.66
CA GLY A 226 -0.19 7.46 19.48
C GLY A 226 -0.56 7.17 18.02
N LEU A 227 0.29 7.60 17.06
CA LEU A 227 0.03 7.35 15.65
C LEU A 227 0.31 5.88 15.30
N PRO A 228 -0.54 5.22 14.48
CA PRO A 228 -0.39 3.81 14.14
C PRO A 228 0.68 3.60 13.06
N VAL A 229 1.88 4.16 13.25
CA VAL A 229 2.99 4.13 12.28
C VAL A 229 4.18 3.28 12.75
N ALA A 230 4.00 2.50 13.80
CA ALA A 230 5.04 1.62 14.35
C ALA A 230 5.56 0.64 13.27
N GLY A 231 6.89 0.60 13.09
CA GLY A 231 7.54 -0.20 12.06
C GLY A 231 7.36 0.28 10.62
N LEU A 232 6.58 1.35 10.39
CA LEU A 232 6.40 1.97 9.08
C LEU A 232 7.28 3.20 8.88
N VAL A 233 7.74 3.81 9.96
CA VAL A 233 8.61 4.98 9.93
C VAL A 233 9.87 4.73 10.75
N ASP A 234 10.98 5.30 10.32
CA ASP A 234 12.28 5.27 11.00
C ASP A 234 13.04 6.58 10.77
N GLY A 235 13.84 6.99 11.76
CA GLY A 235 14.61 8.23 11.67
C GLY A 235 13.95 9.39 12.40
N GLU A 236 14.31 10.60 12.02
CA GLU A 236 13.94 11.87 12.68
C GLU A 236 13.72 12.96 11.64
N THR A 237 12.77 13.87 11.88
CA THR A 237 12.51 15.02 11.01
C THR A 237 12.16 16.26 11.81
N ASP A 238 12.42 17.42 11.22
CA ASP A 238 12.02 18.72 11.78
C ASP A 238 10.57 19.03 11.44
N TYR A 239 9.92 19.76 12.34
CA TYR A 239 8.55 20.23 12.14
C TYR A 239 8.38 21.70 12.55
N ALA A 240 7.39 22.35 11.95
CA ALA A 240 6.82 23.59 12.43
C ALA A 240 5.31 23.40 12.63
N VAL A 241 4.83 23.86 13.79
CA VAL A 241 3.41 23.82 14.18
C VAL A 241 2.97 25.19 14.59
N ASP A 242 1.94 25.74 13.95
CA ASP A 242 1.29 26.99 14.33
C ASP A 242 -0.08 26.68 14.98
N LEU A 243 -0.22 27.03 16.24
CA LEU A 243 -1.49 26.98 16.96
C LEU A 243 -2.19 28.33 16.79
N LEU A 244 -3.28 28.36 16.03
CA LEU A 244 -4.02 29.58 15.69
C LEU A 244 -5.20 29.74 16.65
N PHE A 245 -5.09 30.70 17.58
CA PHE A 245 -6.12 30.99 18.56
C PHE A 245 -7.11 32.02 17.99
N PRO A 246 -8.41 31.66 17.84
CA PRO A 246 -9.39 32.54 17.23
C PRO A 246 -9.63 33.81 18.06
N ARG A 247 -10.06 34.90 17.42
CA ARG A 247 -10.44 36.15 18.10
C ARG A 247 -11.78 35.98 18.81
N GLY A 248 -11.82 36.38 20.11
CA GLY A 248 -13.03 36.32 20.90
C GLY A 248 -14.11 37.31 20.47
N GLY A 249 -15.38 37.07 20.88
CA GLY A 249 -16.49 38.01 20.74
C GLY A 249 -17.15 38.06 19.35
N ARG A 250 -16.88 37.14 18.45
CA ARG A 250 -17.55 37.03 17.14
C ARG A 250 -18.91 36.36 17.25
N GLU A 251 -19.86 36.76 16.38
CA GLU A 251 -21.20 36.14 16.30
C GLU A 251 -21.12 34.67 15.84
N GLN A 252 -20.19 34.35 14.93
CA GLN A 252 -19.89 32.97 14.52
C GLN A 252 -18.55 32.55 15.12
N PRO A 253 -18.52 31.49 15.91
CA PRO A 253 -17.29 30.99 16.50
C PRO A 253 -16.37 30.38 15.44
N VAL A 254 -15.14 30.89 15.34
CA VAL A 254 -14.08 30.36 14.47
C VAL A 254 -13.45 29.13 15.14
N PRO A 255 -13.10 28.06 14.40
CA PRO A 255 -12.43 26.90 14.99
C PRO A 255 -11.01 27.25 15.47
N PHE A 256 -10.57 26.56 16.51
CA PHE A 256 -9.15 26.51 16.86
C PHE A 256 -8.45 25.64 15.82
N THR A 257 -7.41 26.18 15.19
CA THR A 257 -6.73 25.52 14.08
C THR A 257 -5.26 25.27 14.42
N VAL A 258 -4.78 24.10 14.06
CA VAL A 258 -3.38 23.67 14.17
C VAL A 258 -2.86 23.46 12.76
N ARG A 259 -1.91 24.27 12.37
CA ARG A 259 -1.21 24.17 11.09
C ARG A 259 0.11 23.46 11.29
N ILE A 260 0.34 22.40 10.55
CA ILE A 260 1.55 21.57 10.64
C ILE A 260 2.27 21.62 9.31
N SER A 261 3.60 21.71 9.35
CA SER A 261 4.45 21.58 8.18
C SER A 261 5.77 20.89 8.50
N SER A 262 6.28 20.10 7.56
CA SER A 262 7.58 19.43 7.60
C SER A 262 8.04 19.14 6.17
N ASP A 263 9.34 19.04 5.95
CA ASP A 263 9.92 18.54 4.68
C ASP A 263 10.22 17.03 4.74
N LEU A 264 9.96 16.40 5.89
CA LEU A 264 10.18 14.99 6.21
C LEU A 264 11.61 14.50 5.93
N VAL A 265 12.60 15.40 5.79
CA VAL A 265 14.00 15.03 5.62
C VAL A 265 14.51 14.37 6.90
N GLY A 266 15.22 13.24 6.75
CA GLY A 266 15.68 12.40 7.85
C GLY A 266 14.72 11.28 8.25
N LEU A 267 13.42 11.37 7.91
CA LEU A 267 12.42 10.34 8.16
C LEU A 267 12.29 9.41 6.95
N LYS A 268 12.46 8.10 7.17
CA LYS A 268 12.18 7.04 6.19
C LYS A 268 10.74 6.56 6.40
N VAL A 269 10.00 6.38 5.30
CA VAL A 269 8.67 5.75 5.30
C VAL A 269 8.77 4.44 4.54
N ALA A 270 8.50 3.30 5.22
CA ALA A 270 8.59 1.94 4.69
C ALA A 270 7.23 1.41 4.24
N LEU A 271 6.40 2.27 3.65
CA LEU A 271 5.18 1.86 2.96
C LEU A 271 5.52 1.48 1.50
N PRO A 272 4.77 0.59 0.85
CA PRO A 272 4.93 0.36 -0.60
C PRO A 272 4.59 1.60 -1.42
N ASP A 273 5.06 1.62 -2.68
CA ASP A 273 4.67 2.64 -3.63
C ASP A 273 3.14 2.85 -3.65
N PRO A 274 2.65 4.12 -3.71
CA PRO A 274 3.39 5.37 -3.97
C PRO A 274 3.90 6.08 -2.71
N PHE A 275 3.85 5.48 -1.53
CA PHE A 275 4.18 6.13 -0.25
C PHE A 275 5.58 5.79 0.28
N LEU A 276 6.37 5.03 -0.49
CA LEU A 276 7.76 4.73 -0.14
C LEU A 276 8.59 6.02 -0.15
N LYS A 277 9.34 6.27 0.94
CA LYS A 277 10.24 7.44 1.04
C LYS A 277 11.55 7.06 1.71
N GLN A 278 12.67 7.43 1.11
CA GLN A 278 13.98 7.29 1.73
C GLN A 278 14.28 8.47 2.67
N ALA A 279 15.13 8.23 3.68
CA ALA A 279 15.44 9.25 4.69
C ALA A 279 16.02 10.55 4.10
N GLY A 280 16.84 10.48 3.04
CA GLY A 280 17.45 11.64 2.39
C GLY A 280 16.57 12.39 1.39
N GLU A 281 15.37 11.90 1.12
CA GLU A 281 14.45 12.53 0.19
C GLU A 281 13.64 13.64 0.88
N VAL A 282 13.40 14.75 0.17
CA VAL A 282 12.47 15.78 0.56
C VAL A 282 11.06 15.34 0.16
N ALA A 283 10.14 15.36 1.09
CA ALA A 283 8.70 15.15 0.84
C ALA A 283 7.92 16.11 1.73
N GLY A 284 7.73 17.33 1.24
CA GLY A 284 7.01 18.37 1.96
C GLY A 284 5.59 17.94 2.31
N ILE A 285 5.19 18.14 3.55
CA ILE A 285 3.81 17.97 4.02
C ILE A 285 3.35 19.24 4.73
N ALA A 286 2.15 19.70 4.39
CA ALA A 286 1.52 20.83 5.06
C ALA A 286 0.02 20.57 5.20
N GLY A 287 -0.55 20.90 6.37
CA GLY A 287 -1.97 20.71 6.58
C GLY A 287 -2.48 21.42 7.83
N ASP A 288 -3.77 21.66 7.84
CA ASP A 288 -4.50 22.27 8.92
C ASP A 288 -5.41 21.23 9.60
N ILE A 289 -5.46 21.26 10.92
CA ILE A 289 -6.38 20.48 11.76
C ILE A 289 -7.25 21.49 12.52
N SER A 290 -8.54 21.51 12.23
CA SER A 290 -9.51 22.44 12.80
C SER A 290 -10.43 21.75 13.80
N PHE A 291 -10.40 22.21 15.04
CA PHE A 291 -11.27 21.76 16.13
C PHE A 291 -12.52 22.61 16.13
N MET A 292 -13.62 22.04 15.63
CA MET A 292 -14.87 22.77 15.48
C MET A 292 -15.46 23.17 16.84
N PRO A 293 -16.19 24.28 16.91
CA PRO A 293 -16.86 24.71 18.12
C PRO A 293 -17.79 23.63 18.67
N GLY A 294 -17.71 23.34 19.97
CA GLY A 294 -18.43 22.24 20.62
C GLY A 294 -17.61 20.96 20.81
N GLY A 295 -16.43 20.85 20.15
CA GLY A 295 -15.44 19.79 20.43
C GLY A 295 -15.82 18.38 19.92
N GLN A 296 -16.95 18.25 19.21
CA GLN A 296 -17.42 16.95 18.70
C GLN A 296 -16.87 16.62 17.30
N ARG A 297 -16.43 17.61 16.54
CA ARG A 297 -15.97 17.46 15.17
C ARG A 297 -14.58 18.04 14.97
N ILE A 298 -13.72 17.27 14.28
CA ILE A 298 -12.37 17.68 13.88
C ILE A 298 -12.28 17.53 12.37
N GLU A 299 -11.83 18.56 11.69
CA GLU A 299 -11.59 18.54 10.25
C GLU A 299 -10.10 18.70 9.98
N SER A 300 -9.57 17.97 9.02
CA SER A 300 -8.19 18.13 8.57
C SER A 300 -8.15 18.18 7.06
N HIS A 301 -7.45 19.18 6.53
CA HIS A 301 -7.14 19.29 5.11
C HIS A 301 -5.67 19.63 4.93
N GLY A 302 -5.10 19.20 3.82
CA GLY A 302 -3.69 19.46 3.56
C GLY A 302 -3.21 18.83 2.27
N GLU A 303 -1.92 18.98 2.06
CA GLU A 303 -1.23 18.50 0.88
C GLU A 303 0.17 17.96 1.24
N ALA A 304 0.67 17.06 0.41
CA ALA A 304 2.05 16.60 0.46
C ALA A 304 2.62 16.55 -0.97
N ASP A 305 3.95 16.59 -1.04
CA ASP A 305 4.66 16.43 -2.31
C ASP A 305 4.24 15.12 -3.02
N GLY A 306 4.43 15.05 -4.33
CA GLY A 306 3.90 13.94 -5.13
C GLY A 306 2.44 14.10 -5.52
N GLY A 307 1.85 15.28 -5.26
CA GLY A 307 0.46 15.60 -5.63
C GLY A 307 -0.58 14.88 -4.74
N VAL A 308 -0.22 14.60 -3.50
CA VAL A 308 -1.13 14.04 -2.50
C VAL A 308 -1.87 15.18 -1.82
N SER A 309 -3.19 15.07 -1.70
CA SER A 309 -4.00 16.02 -0.93
C SER A 309 -5.13 15.29 -0.21
N TRP A 310 -5.54 15.81 0.95
CA TRP A 310 -6.60 15.21 1.76
C TRP A 310 -7.58 16.23 2.30
N ASP A 311 -8.81 15.78 2.50
CA ASP A 311 -9.86 16.45 3.26
C ASP A 311 -10.61 15.38 4.04
N VAL A 312 -10.49 15.41 5.36
CA VAL A 312 -11.06 14.39 6.25
C VAL A 312 -11.77 15.03 7.44
N ALA A 313 -12.90 14.47 7.82
CA ALA A 313 -13.66 14.88 9.00
C ALA A 313 -13.85 13.70 9.95
N PHE A 314 -13.60 13.96 11.22
CA PHE A 314 -13.78 13.01 12.32
C PHE A 314 -14.87 13.50 13.27
N GLU A 315 -15.65 12.59 13.77
CA GLU A 315 -16.63 12.81 14.81
C GLU A 315 -16.16 12.15 16.12
N ARG A 316 -16.34 12.84 17.25
CA ARG A 316 -16.01 12.30 18.56
C ARG A 316 -17.29 11.80 19.22
N ASP A 317 -17.38 10.48 19.44
CA ASP A 317 -18.45 9.81 20.16
C ASP A 317 -17.87 9.10 21.40
N ASP A 318 -18.38 9.39 22.58
CA ASP A 318 -17.90 8.87 23.89
C ASP A 318 -16.37 8.92 24.08
N GLY A 319 -15.72 9.97 23.54
CA GLY A 319 -14.26 10.18 23.64
C GLY A 319 -13.43 9.46 22.56
N VAL A 320 -14.04 8.64 21.74
CA VAL A 320 -13.39 7.96 20.60
C VAL A 320 -13.57 8.81 19.34
N LEU A 321 -12.49 9.01 18.59
CA LEU A 321 -12.53 9.65 17.27
C LEU A 321 -12.84 8.59 16.21
N ASP A 322 -13.95 8.77 15.49
CA ASP A 322 -14.30 7.95 14.33
C ASP A 322 -14.30 8.79 13.06
N LEU A 323 -13.86 8.17 11.94
CA LEU A 323 -13.87 8.82 10.64
C LEU A 323 -15.31 8.98 10.15
N GLU A 324 -15.79 10.21 10.07
CA GLU A 324 -17.09 10.52 9.48
C GLU A 324 -17.03 10.38 7.97
N ARG A 325 -16.14 11.13 7.33
CA ARG A 325 -15.95 11.16 5.89
C ARG A 325 -14.54 11.63 5.54
N GLY A 326 -14.05 11.26 4.36
CA GLY A 326 -12.79 11.78 3.89
C GLY A 326 -12.51 11.46 2.44
N THR A 327 -11.72 12.31 1.81
CA THR A 327 -11.14 12.10 0.48
C THR A 327 -9.63 12.20 0.57
N LEU A 328 -8.95 11.25 -0.04
CA LEU A 328 -7.51 11.27 -0.31
C LEU A 328 -7.33 11.33 -1.83
N SER A 329 -6.70 12.35 -2.33
CA SER A 329 -6.42 12.54 -3.74
C SER A 329 -4.94 12.33 -4.02
N LEU A 330 -4.61 11.62 -5.09
CA LEU A 330 -3.26 11.24 -5.49
C LEU A 330 -2.94 11.80 -6.88
N GLY A 331 -1.65 12.12 -7.13
CA GLY A 331 -1.18 12.54 -8.45
C GLY A 331 -1.75 13.88 -8.92
N GLY A 332 -2.00 14.81 -7.99
CA GLY A 332 -2.45 16.18 -8.29
C GLY A 332 -3.90 16.30 -8.79
N VAL A 333 -4.72 15.27 -8.62
CA VAL A 333 -6.14 15.35 -8.95
C VAL A 333 -6.85 16.23 -7.93
N ALA A 334 -7.76 17.11 -8.39
CA ALA A 334 -8.48 18.03 -7.53
C ALA A 334 -9.31 17.28 -6.47
N LEU A 335 -9.22 17.75 -5.22
CA LEU A 335 -10.06 17.26 -4.12
C LEU A 335 -11.53 17.51 -4.44
N THR A 336 -12.35 16.53 -4.15
CA THR A 336 -13.81 16.65 -4.16
C THR A 336 -14.34 16.17 -2.83
N GLU A 337 -15.34 16.85 -2.30
CA GLU A 337 -15.94 16.50 -1.02
C GLU A 337 -16.55 15.08 -1.07
N ALA A 338 -16.33 14.29 -0.03
CA ALA A 338 -16.92 12.96 0.09
C ALA A 338 -18.42 13.05 0.38
N GLU A 339 -19.25 12.45 -0.47
CA GLU A 339 -20.70 12.45 -0.31
C GLU A 339 -21.19 11.39 0.70
N THR A 340 -20.38 10.38 0.95
CA THR A 340 -20.75 9.24 1.83
C THR A 340 -19.74 9.04 2.94
N ARG A 341 -20.18 8.37 4.03
CA ARG A 341 -19.32 8.04 5.19
C ARG A 341 -18.18 7.12 4.77
N GLY A 342 -16.98 7.35 5.35
CA GLY A 342 -15.76 6.59 5.11
C GLY A 342 -14.73 7.33 4.26
N LEU A 343 -13.59 6.69 4.01
CA LEU A 343 -12.47 7.24 3.24
C LEU A 343 -12.59 6.85 1.77
N HIS A 344 -12.53 7.82 0.90
CA HIS A 344 -12.51 7.70 -0.56
C HIS A 344 -11.12 8.06 -1.08
N ILE A 345 -10.46 7.14 -1.77
CA ILE A 345 -9.13 7.34 -2.38
C ILE A 345 -9.31 7.45 -3.88
N ARG A 346 -8.76 8.48 -4.51
CA ARG A 346 -8.85 8.68 -5.96
C ARG A 346 -7.60 9.31 -6.52
N GLY A 347 -7.38 9.16 -7.82
CA GLY A 347 -6.29 9.87 -8.48
C GLY A 347 -5.50 9.07 -9.49
N ASN A 348 -4.27 9.54 -9.73
CA ASN A 348 -3.32 8.92 -10.63
C ASN A 348 -2.11 8.46 -9.83
N VAL A 349 -1.63 7.26 -10.10
CA VAL A 349 -0.51 6.64 -9.41
C VAL A 349 0.45 6.05 -10.44
N GLU A 350 1.72 6.41 -10.36
CA GLU A 350 2.73 5.90 -11.28
C GLU A 350 2.97 4.40 -11.11
N SER A 351 3.07 3.93 -9.86
CA SER A 351 3.36 2.53 -9.57
C SER A 351 2.61 2.04 -8.34
N VAL A 352 2.04 0.82 -8.43
CA VAL A 352 1.46 0.10 -7.28
C VAL A 352 1.96 -1.34 -7.27
N ARG A 353 2.55 -1.77 -6.15
CA ARG A 353 2.95 -3.16 -5.89
C ARG A 353 1.94 -3.80 -4.94
N LEU A 354 0.89 -4.36 -5.51
CA LEU A 354 -0.20 -4.91 -4.71
C LEU A 354 0.24 -6.08 -3.81
N ASP A 355 1.23 -6.86 -4.24
CA ASP A 355 1.80 -7.95 -3.44
C ASP A 355 2.42 -7.47 -2.12
N GLU A 356 3.06 -6.29 -2.11
CA GLU A 356 3.64 -5.67 -0.92
C GLU A 356 2.54 -5.13 0.01
N TRP A 357 1.49 -4.54 -0.54
CA TRP A 357 0.33 -4.08 0.22
C TRP A 357 -0.43 -5.25 0.88
N LEU A 358 -0.59 -6.36 0.17
CA LEU A 358 -1.21 -7.59 0.72
C LEU A 358 -0.38 -8.19 1.86
N ARG A 359 0.96 -8.14 1.78
CA ARG A 359 1.84 -8.58 2.87
C ARG A 359 1.68 -7.73 4.13
N LEU A 360 1.61 -6.40 3.98
CA LEU A 360 1.37 -5.50 5.11
C LEU A 360 0.01 -5.75 5.79
N SER A 361 -1.01 -6.14 5.03
CA SER A 361 -2.34 -6.41 5.56
C SER A 361 -2.42 -7.71 6.37
N ARG A 362 -1.56 -8.69 6.10
CA ARG A 362 -1.51 -10.00 6.80
C ARG A 362 -0.73 -9.97 8.12
N GLY A 363 0.12 -8.97 8.33
CA GLY A 363 1.11 -8.95 9.42
C GLY A 363 0.61 -8.50 10.78
N ASP A 364 -0.60 -7.96 10.95
CA ASP A 364 -1.00 -7.35 12.23
C ASP A 364 -2.52 -7.45 12.49
N GLU A 365 -2.92 -8.42 13.31
CA GLU A 365 -4.31 -8.57 13.79
C GLU A 365 -4.85 -7.32 14.53
N LYS A 366 -3.96 -6.40 14.96
CA LYS A 366 -4.32 -5.15 15.64
C LYS A 366 -4.63 -3.99 14.68
N ARG A 367 -4.33 -4.11 13.37
CA ARG A 367 -4.54 -3.05 12.37
C ARG A 367 -5.89 -3.12 11.64
N THR A 368 -6.78 -4.02 12.01
CA THR A 368 -8.09 -4.23 11.38
C THR A 368 -8.99 -3.00 11.33
N GLY A 369 -8.75 -1.99 12.18
CA GLY A 369 -9.56 -0.77 12.22
C GLY A 369 -9.41 0.19 11.04
N THR A 370 -8.28 0.17 10.30
CA THR A 370 -8.02 1.15 9.22
C THR A 370 -8.65 0.72 7.89
N ALA A 371 -8.55 -0.56 7.56
CA ALA A 371 -9.18 -1.11 6.35
C ALA A 371 -10.71 -1.00 6.40
N ASP A 372 -11.30 -1.07 7.59
CA ASP A 372 -12.74 -0.91 7.80
C ASP A 372 -13.26 0.49 7.50
N ARG A 373 -12.38 1.48 7.47
CA ARG A 373 -12.70 2.89 7.18
C ARG A 373 -12.63 3.25 5.70
N ILE A 374 -11.95 2.45 4.87
CA ILE A 374 -11.90 2.66 3.41
C ILE A 374 -13.25 2.28 2.82
N ARG A 375 -13.85 3.21 2.08
CA ARG A 375 -15.14 3.05 1.40
C ARG A 375 -14.97 2.73 -0.07
N SER A 376 -14.10 3.47 -0.75
CA SER A 376 -13.80 3.26 -2.17
C SER A 376 -12.39 3.69 -2.53
N ILE A 377 -11.86 3.06 -3.58
CA ILE A 377 -10.63 3.46 -4.27
C ILE A 377 -10.96 3.57 -5.75
N ASP A 378 -10.57 4.66 -6.40
CA ASP A 378 -10.72 4.86 -7.86
C ASP A 378 -9.44 5.53 -8.38
N VAL A 379 -8.51 4.73 -8.88
CA VAL A 379 -7.18 5.19 -9.28
C VAL A 379 -6.82 4.70 -10.68
N ASN A 380 -6.16 5.57 -11.46
CA ASN A 380 -5.45 5.18 -12.67
C ASN A 380 -4.00 4.84 -12.27
N VAL A 381 -3.54 3.67 -12.65
CA VAL A 381 -2.21 3.14 -12.32
C VAL A 381 -1.44 2.90 -13.61
N ASP A 382 -0.28 3.57 -13.77
CA ASP A 382 0.54 3.38 -14.98
C ASP A 382 1.22 2.02 -14.96
N SER A 383 1.70 1.57 -13.78
CA SER A 383 2.39 0.29 -13.57
C SER A 383 1.83 -0.45 -12.35
N LEU A 384 1.06 -1.50 -12.56
CA LEU A 384 0.48 -2.34 -11.52
C LEU A 384 1.20 -3.71 -11.48
N ARG A 385 1.77 -4.07 -10.32
CA ARG A 385 2.29 -5.42 -10.07
C ARG A 385 1.33 -6.20 -9.19
N LEU A 386 0.92 -7.36 -9.70
CA LEU A 386 -0.01 -8.25 -9.02
C LEU A 386 0.35 -9.72 -9.31
N LEU A 387 0.61 -10.52 -8.29
CA LEU A 387 0.94 -11.96 -8.38
C LEU A 387 2.07 -12.26 -9.37
N GLY A 388 3.13 -11.42 -9.37
CA GLY A 388 4.26 -11.54 -10.28
C GLY A 388 4.00 -11.01 -11.70
N GLN A 389 2.78 -10.60 -12.03
CA GLN A 389 2.42 -10.01 -13.32
C GLN A 389 2.62 -8.50 -13.31
N HIS A 390 3.02 -7.96 -14.46
CA HIS A 390 3.22 -6.52 -14.66
C HIS A 390 2.20 -6.00 -15.68
N LEU A 391 1.21 -5.27 -15.17
CA LEU A 391 0.11 -4.69 -15.96
C LEU A 391 0.35 -3.19 -16.14
N GLN A 392 0.06 -2.65 -17.32
CA GLN A 392 0.29 -1.24 -17.65
C GLN A 392 -1.02 -0.51 -17.97
N ASN A 393 -1.10 0.74 -17.51
CA ASN A 393 -2.21 1.65 -17.82
C ASN A 393 -3.60 1.08 -17.47
N HIS A 394 -3.80 0.73 -16.19
CA HIS A 394 -5.08 0.21 -15.70
C HIS A 394 -5.77 1.22 -14.79
N ARG A 395 -7.07 1.36 -14.95
CA ARG A 395 -7.92 1.95 -13.92
C ARG A 395 -8.41 0.85 -12.99
N VAL A 396 -8.22 1.08 -11.71
CA VAL A 396 -8.63 0.16 -10.65
C VAL A 396 -9.66 0.87 -9.77
N ARG A 397 -10.86 0.31 -9.71
CA ARG A 397 -11.91 0.72 -8.77
C ARG A 397 -12.13 -0.35 -7.74
N VAL A 398 -12.16 0.04 -6.49
CA VAL A 398 -12.46 -0.84 -5.37
C VAL A 398 -13.62 -0.24 -4.59
N ASP A 399 -14.69 -0.97 -4.45
CA ASP A 399 -15.86 -0.59 -3.67
C ASP A 399 -16.12 -1.60 -2.56
N ARG A 400 -16.50 -1.09 -1.39
CA ARG A 400 -16.84 -1.93 -0.26
C ARG A 400 -18.32 -2.27 -0.30
N SER A 401 -18.66 -3.55 -0.43
CA SER A 401 -20.02 -4.07 -0.28
C SER A 401 -20.28 -4.50 1.18
N ALA A 402 -21.43 -5.08 1.47
CA ALA A 402 -21.76 -5.56 2.82
C ALA A 402 -20.88 -6.73 3.29
N ARG A 403 -20.29 -7.51 2.38
CA ARG A 403 -19.57 -8.77 2.70
C ARG A 403 -18.26 -8.97 1.95
N ASP A 404 -18.04 -8.21 0.87
CA ASP A 404 -16.94 -8.39 -0.06
C ASP A 404 -16.39 -7.05 -0.52
N TRP A 405 -15.13 -7.04 -0.95
CA TRP A 405 -14.59 -6.00 -1.82
C TRP A 405 -14.96 -6.33 -3.27
N LEU A 406 -15.50 -5.36 -3.99
CA LEU A 406 -15.65 -5.40 -5.44
C LEU A 406 -14.50 -4.63 -6.05
N VAL A 407 -13.60 -5.34 -6.74
CA VAL A 407 -12.48 -4.74 -7.47
C VAL A 407 -12.80 -4.80 -8.95
N GLN A 408 -12.79 -3.68 -9.63
CA GLN A 408 -13.03 -3.56 -11.07
C GLN A 408 -11.75 -3.08 -11.76
N PHE A 409 -11.40 -3.75 -12.83
CA PHE A 409 -10.26 -3.42 -13.68
C PHE A 409 -10.75 -2.95 -15.05
N GLU A 410 -10.20 -1.83 -15.52
CA GLU A 410 -10.41 -1.31 -16.87
C GLU A 410 -9.04 -1.06 -17.51
N GLY A 411 -8.66 -1.86 -18.51
CA GLY A 411 -7.38 -1.75 -19.21
C GLY A 411 -7.29 -2.68 -20.42
N GLU A 412 -6.21 -2.57 -21.18
CA GLU A 412 -6.04 -3.39 -22.39
C GLU A 412 -5.79 -4.86 -22.07
N GLN A 413 -5.06 -5.14 -20.98
CA GLN A 413 -4.69 -6.50 -20.59
C GLN A 413 -5.74 -7.14 -19.69
N VAL A 414 -6.31 -6.38 -18.76
CA VAL A 414 -7.25 -6.88 -17.76
C VAL A 414 -8.48 -5.97 -17.71
N THR A 415 -9.65 -6.56 -17.96
CA THR A 415 -10.95 -5.88 -17.88
C THR A 415 -11.95 -6.85 -17.23
N GLY A 416 -12.67 -6.37 -16.19
CA GLY A 416 -13.67 -7.17 -15.50
C GLY A 416 -13.73 -6.87 -14.01
N SER A 417 -14.32 -7.78 -13.26
CA SER A 417 -14.61 -7.61 -11.83
C SER A 417 -14.09 -8.80 -11.01
N VAL A 418 -13.54 -8.50 -9.84
CA VAL A 418 -13.12 -9.49 -8.85
C VAL A 418 -13.83 -9.21 -7.52
N PHE A 419 -14.55 -10.21 -7.01
CA PHE A 419 -15.18 -10.18 -5.69
C PHE A 419 -14.27 -10.88 -4.69
N VAL A 420 -13.81 -10.14 -3.68
CA VAL A 420 -12.86 -10.61 -2.68
C VAL A 420 -13.53 -10.60 -1.30
N PRO A 421 -13.76 -11.76 -0.66
CA PRO A 421 -14.32 -11.81 0.69
C PRO A 421 -13.44 -11.09 1.71
N TYR A 422 -14.04 -10.47 2.73
CA TYR A 422 -13.27 -9.86 3.83
C TYR A 422 -12.53 -10.90 4.67
N ASP A 423 -13.12 -12.09 4.78
CA ASP A 423 -12.56 -13.20 5.55
C ASP A 423 -12.19 -14.35 4.62
N PHE A 424 -10.87 -14.53 4.40
CA PHE A 424 -10.33 -15.66 3.64
C PHE A 424 -10.42 -16.99 4.39
N GLY A 425 -10.69 -16.99 5.70
CA GLY A 425 -10.97 -18.19 6.48
C GLY A 425 -12.35 -18.78 6.21
N SER A 426 -13.27 -18.00 5.63
CA SER A 426 -14.61 -18.44 5.25
C SER A 426 -14.60 -19.34 4.01
N ASP A 427 -15.65 -20.14 3.80
CA ASP A 427 -15.83 -20.97 2.59
C ASP A 427 -16.31 -20.15 1.37
N ARG A 428 -16.21 -18.83 1.43
CA ARG A 428 -16.59 -17.95 0.31
C ARG A 428 -15.47 -17.85 -0.69
N ALA A 429 -15.80 -18.02 -1.95
CA ALA A 429 -14.85 -17.95 -3.04
C ALA A 429 -14.46 -16.50 -3.39
N VAL A 430 -13.21 -16.30 -3.78
CA VAL A 430 -12.82 -15.17 -4.63
C VAL A 430 -13.38 -15.45 -6.02
N VAL A 431 -14.17 -14.52 -6.56
CA VAL A 431 -14.82 -14.69 -7.87
C VAL A 431 -14.23 -13.70 -8.86
N LEU A 432 -13.59 -14.23 -9.91
CA LEU A 432 -13.12 -13.47 -11.05
C LEU A 432 -14.15 -13.59 -12.17
N ASP A 433 -14.76 -12.47 -12.55
CA ASP A 433 -15.69 -12.35 -13.69
C ASP A 433 -15.09 -11.34 -14.68
N MET A 434 -14.35 -11.88 -15.64
CA MET A 434 -13.45 -11.11 -16.50
C MET A 434 -13.94 -11.14 -17.94
N GLU A 435 -14.07 -9.96 -18.55
CA GLU A 435 -14.24 -9.86 -20.01
C GLU A 435 -12.93 -10.21 -20.71
N ARG A 436 -11.81 -9.73 -20.15
CA ARG A 436 -10.47 -9.98 -20.66
C ARG A 436 -9.49 -10.19 -19.51
N LEU A 437 -8.68 -11.23 -19.61
CA LEU A 437 -7.61 -11.56 -18.68
C LEU A 437 -6.37 -12.01 -19.46
N ILE A 438 -5.56 -11.08 -19.90
CA ILE A 438 -4.30 -11.33 -20.61
C ILE A 438 -3.17 -11.14 -19.62
N LEU A 439 -2.57 -12.24 -19.17
CA LEU A 439 -1.44 -12.26 -18.27
C LEU A 439 -0.15 -12.29 -19.08
N PRO A 440 0.77 -11.33 -18.93
CA PRO A 440 1.97 -11.22 -19.77
C PRO A 440 2.92 -12.43 -19.74
N GLY A 441 2.78 -13.29 -18.74
CA GLY A 441 3.70 -14.39 -18.49
C GLY A 441 4.92 -13.97 -17.69
N ASP A 442 5.71 -14.93 -17.24
CA ASP A 442 6.94 -14.66 -16.48
C ASP A 442 8.02 -14.11 -17.43
N SER A 443 8.51 -12.90 -17.22
CA SER A 443 9.69 -12.39 -17.95
C SER A 443 10.96 -13.04 -17.39
N GLU A 444 11.92 -13.37 -18.26
CA GLU A 444 13.24 -13.97 -17.91
C GLU A 444 14.01 -13.17 -16.84
N GLN A 445 13.72 -11.89 -16.67
CA GLN A 445 14.34 -11.02 -15.67
C GLN A 445 13.86 -11.25 -14.23
N GLN A 446 12.84 -12.06 -14.00
CA GLN A 446 12.27 -12.36 -12.67
C GLN A 446 12.66 -13.75 -12.11
N ALA A 447 13.45 -14.52 -12.82
CA ALA A 447 13.88 -15.87 -12.41
C ALA A 447 14.79 -15.94 -11.17
N GLY A 448 15.17 -14.80 -10.56
CA GLY A 448 16.11 -14.73 -9.43
C GLY A 448 15.57 -14.08 -8.16
N ALA A 449 14.33 -13.63 -8.08
CA ALA A 449 13.78 -13.10 -6.85
C ALA A 449 13.21 -14.25 -5.99
N ASP A 450 13.60 -14.30 -4.71
CA ASP A 450 12.97 -15.16 -3.68
C ASP A 450 11.45 -15.00 -3.74
N ARG A 451 10.76 -15.83 -4.52
CA ARG A 451 9.30 -15.90 -4.52
C ARG A 451 8.89 -16.67 -3.28
N GLU A 452 8.33 -15.95 -2.34
CA GLU A 452 7.67 -16.56 -1.19
C GLU A 452 6.67 -17.60 -1.70
N GLN A 453 6.91 -18.87 -1.40
CA GLN A 453 6.02 -19.96 -1.82
C GLN A 453 4.68 -19.80 -1.10
N ILE A 454 3.63 -19.56 -1.88
CA ILE A 454 2.27 -19.45 -1.35
C ILE A 454 1.79 -20.86 -0.97
N ASP A 455 1.38 -21.03 0.27
CA ASP A 455 0.74 -22.27 0.74
C ASP A 455 -0.70 -22.35 0.19
N PRO A 456 -1.02 -23.30 -0.70
CA PRO A 456 -2.35 -23.42 -1.30
C PRO A 456 -3.48 -23.68 -0.29
N ARG A 457 -3.16 -24.19 0.91
CA ARG A 457 -4.11 -24.44 2.00
C ARG A 457 -4.61 -23.15 2.65
N THR A 458 -3.86 -22.05 2.51
CA THR A 458 -4.21 -20.73 3.06
C THR A 458 -5.07 -19.89 2.12
N LEU A 459 -5.20 -20.33 0.87
CA LEU A 459 -5.99 -19.62 -0.13
C LEU A 459 -7.50 -19.90 0.04
N PRO A 460 -8.36 -18.92 -0.21
CA PRO A 460 -9.81 -19.15 -0.28
C PRO A 460 -10.17 -19.99 -1.52
N PRO A 461 -11.38 -20.54 -1.59
CA PRO A 461 -11.90 -21.06 -2.86
C PRO A 461 -11.85 -19.99 -3.95
N ILE A 462 -11.62 -20.37 -5.22
CA ILE A 462 -11.48 -19.43 -6.34
C ILE A 462 -12.40 -19.86 -7.48
N THR A 463 -13.22 -18.96 -7.98
CA THR A 463 -14.01 -19.14 -9.19
C THR A 463 -13.47 -18.22 -10.28
N VAL A 464 -13.13 -18.78 -11.44
CA VAL A 464 -12.65 -18.01 -12.60
C VAL A 464 -13.62 -18.14 -13.74
N LYS A 465 -14.06 -17.02 -14.28
CA LYS A 465 -14.77 -16.90 -15.56
C LYS A 465 -14.08 -15.80 -16.35
N ALA A 466 -13.51 -16.14 -17.48
CA ALA A 466 -12.88 -15.18 -18.37
C ALA A 466 -13.37 -15.44 -19.80
N ALA A 467 -13.92 -14.42 -20.44
CA ALA A 467 -14.40 -14.55 -21.82
C ALA A 467 -13.23 -14.53 -22.82
N GLU A 468 -12.16 -13.84 -22.50
CA GLU A 468 -10.94 -13.78 -23.28
C GLU A 468 -9.74 -13.96 -22.34
N PHE A 469 -9.16 -15.17 -22.34
CA PHE A 469 -8.02 -15.53 -21.51
C PHE A 469 -6.78 -15.80 -22.35
N ALA A 470 -5.66 -15.18 -21.97
CA ALA A 470 -4.35 -15.49 -22.53
C ALA A 470 -3.27 -15.51 -21.47
N LEU A 471 -2.26 -16.38 -21.65
CA LEU A 471 -1.07 -16.47 -20.80
C LEU A 471 0.19 -16.31 -21.65
N GLY A 472 0.89 -15.21 -21.50
CA GLY A 472 1.91 -14.79 -22.46
C GLY A 472 1.27 -14.58 -23.84
N ASN A 473 1.86 -15.22 -24.86
CA ASN A 473 1.33 -15.18 -26.23
C ASN A 473 0.29 -16.29 -26.51
N ARG A 474 0.00 -17.15 -25.51
CA ARG A 474 -0.91 -18.28 -25.65
C ARG A 474 -2.34 -17.87 -25.38
N PHE A 475 -3.15 -17.83 -26.42
CA PHE A 475 -4.56 -17.49 -26.33
C PHE A 475 -5.38 -18.76 -26.07
N LEU A 476 -6.04 -18.81 -24.90
CA LEU A 476 -6.82 -19.98 -24.45
C LEU A 476 -8.35 -19.82 -24.63
N GLY A 477 -8.77 -18.64 -25.12
CA GLY A 477 -10.19 -18.37 -25.36
C GLY A 477 -10.98 -18.12 -24.06
N THR A 478 -12.19 -18.65 -24.00
CA THR A 478 -13.03 -18.61 -22.80
C THR A 478 -12.54 -19.63 -21.78
N VAL A 479 -12.34 -19.21 -20.53
CA VAL A 479 -11.93 -20.10 -19.44
C VAL A 479 -12.95 -20.06 -18.31
N GLU A 480 -13.42 -21.22 -17.88
CA GLU A 480 -14.28 -21.39 -16.71
C GLU A 480 -13.74 -22.49 -15.79
N THR A 481 -13.57 -22.18 -14.50
CA THR A 481 -13.16 -23.16 -13.49
C THR A 481 -13.55 -22.74 -12.08
N GLN A 482 -13.64 -23.71 -11.17
CA GLN A 482 -13.87 -23.52 -9.76
C GLN A 482 -12.88 -24.34 -8.94
N PHE A 483 -12.01 -23.67 -8.18
CA PHE A 483 -11.10 -24.29 -7.24
C PHE A 483 -11.77 -24.33 -5.86
N ALA A 484 -12.02 -25.51 -5.35
CA ALA A 484 -12.44 -25.74 -3.99
C ALA A 484 -11.21 -25.82 -3.07
N ARG A 485 -11.31 -25.28 -1.88
CA ARG A 485 -10.29 -25.45 -0.84
C ARG A 485 -10.49 -26.79 -0.12
N THR A 486 -9.41 -27.54 0.02
CA THR A 486 -9.35 -28.79 0.78
C THR A 486 -8.28 -28.69 1.87
N ASP A 487 -8.18 -29.67 2.75
CA ASP A 487 -7.11 -29.75 3.75
C ASP A 487 -5.70 -29.89 3.13
N GLU A 488 -5.63 -30.35 1.87
CA GLU A 488 -4.38 -30.54 1.13
C GLU A 488 -4.02 -29.31 0.27
N GLY A 489 -4.99 -28.48 -0.13
CA GLY A 489 -4.78 -27.31 -0.99
C GLY A 489 -5.99 -26.98 -1.85
N LEU A 490 -5.76 -26.55 -3.09
CA LEU A 490 -6.78 -26.16 -4.05
C LEU A 490 -7.02 -27.26 -5.09
N VAL A 491 -8.28 -27.60 -5.34
CA VAL A 491 -8.70 -28.64 -6.29
C VAL A 491 -9.80 -28.08 -7.20
N ALA A 492 -9.57 -28.12 -8.50
CA ALA A 492 -10.59 -27.92 -9.54
C ALA A 492 -11.03 -29.29 -10.07
N GLU A 493 -12.24 -29.71 -9.76
CA GLU A 493 -12.79 -30.96 -10.28
C GLU A 493 -13.03 -30.89 -11.78
N SER A 494 -13.25 -29.67 -12.30
CA SER A 494 -13.37 -29.44 -13.73
C SER A 494 -12.91 -28.03 -14.10
N PHE A 495 -12.28 -27.92 -15.26
CA PHE A 495 -12.10 -26.67 -15.98
C PHE A 495 -12.47 -26.85 -17.45
N VAL A 496 -12.87 -25.77 -18.07
CA VAL A 496 -13.10 -25.69 -19.51
C VAL A 496 -12.35 -24.48 -20.05
N ALA A 497 -11.56 -24.71 -21.10
CA ALA A 497 -10.97 -23.65 -21.90
C ALA A 497 -11.36 -23.88 -23.36
N SER A 498 -11.98 -22.91 -24.01
CA SER A 498 -12.51 -23.12 -25.35
C SER A 498 -12.41 -21.88 -26.23
N ASP A 499 -12.18 -22.15 -27.52
CA ASP A 499 -12.22 -21.16 -28.57
C ASP A 499 -13.01 -21.73 -29.78
N THR A 500 -13.08 -20.97 -30.85
CA THR A 500 -13.77 -21.42 -32.10
C THR A 500 -13.13 -22.62 -32.72
N THR A 501 -11.86 -22.92 -32.44
CA THR A 501 -11.06 -23.98 -33.07
C THR A 501 -10.73 -25.14 -32.14
N PHE A 502 -10.85 -24.98 -30.86
CA PHE A 502 -10.53 -26.02 -29.87
C PHE A 502 -11.38 -25.93 -28.60
N GLU A 503 -11.43 -27.05 -27.89
CA GLU A 503 -11.95 -27.18 -26.55
C GLU A 503 -10.99 -28.03 -25.70
N ALA A 504 -10.60 -27.51 -24.52
CA ALA A 504 -9.85 -28.25 -23.53
C ALA A 504 -10.69 -28.41 -22.26
N VAL A 505 -10.85 -29.64 -21.81
CA VAL A 505 -11.59 -29.98 -20.58
C VAL A 505 -10.73 -30.86 -19.70
N GLY A 506 -10.83 -30.64 -18.38
CA GLY A 506 -9.99 -31.41 -17.46
C GLY A 506 -10.25 -31.08 -16.00
N ASN A 507 -9.32 -31.52 -15.15
CA ASN A 507 -9.24 -31.20 -13.76
C ASN A 507 -7.82 -30.77 -13.38
N ALA A 508 -7.69 -30.04 -12.28
CA ALA A 508 -6.39 -29.59 -11.80
C ALA A 508 -6.36 -29.55 -10.28
N ARG A 509 -5.22 -29.77 -9.69
CA ARG A 509 -5.02 -29.63 -8.25
C ARG A 509 -3.65 -29.08 -7.93
N TRP A 510 -3.58 -28.24 -6.93
CA TRP A 510 -2.35 -27.71 -6.36
C TRP A 510 -2.37 -27.95 -4.86
N VAL A 511 -1.56 -28.91 -4.39
CA VAL A 511 -1.67 -29.48 -3.07
C VAL A 511 -0.30 -29.57 -2.39
N ALA A 512 -0.32 -29.64 -1.07
CA ALA A 512 0.87 -29.85 -0.26
C ALA A 512 1.40 -31.27 -0.51
N ASP A 513 2.71 -31.39 -0.78
CA ASP A 513 3.42 -32.66 -0.94
C ASP A 513 4.75 -32.57 -0.15
N PRO A 514 4.82 -33.18 1.03
CA PRO A 514 6.04 -33.16 1.83
C PRO A 514 7.25 -33.84 1.18
N THR A 515 7.04 -34.62 0.12
CA THR A 515 8.11 -35.32 -0.62
C THR A 515 8.67 -34.46 -1.74
N ASP A 516 7.93 -33.44 -2.18
CA ASP A 516 8.36 -32.51 -3.21
C ASP A 516 9.36 -31.47 -2.64
N PRO A 517 10.45 -31.14 -3.37
CA PRO A 517 11.44 -30.15 -2.93
C PRO A 517 10.84 -28.77 -2.64
N ALA A 518 9.77 -28.40 -3.36
CA ALA A 518 9.05 -27.15 -3.14
C ALA A 518 8.00 -27.24 -2.03
N GLY A 519 7.76 -28.45 -1.44
CA GLY A 519 6.72 -28.69 -0.45
C GLY A 519 5.29 -28.75 -1.00
N TYR A 520 5.11 -28.52 -2.32
CA TYR A 520 3.84 -28.48 -3.03
C TYR A 520 4.00 -29.07 -4.44
N ARG A 521 2.95 -29.69 -4.95
CA ARG A 521 2.92 -30.25 -6.30
C ARG A 521 1.62 -29.88 -7.01
N SER A 522 1.73 -29.58 -8.30
CA SER A 522 0.59 -29.33 -9.18
C SER A 522 0.34 -30.52 -10.08
N TYR A 523 -0.92 -30.81 -10.36
CA TYR A 523 -1.37 -31.89 -11.24
C TYR A 523 -2.38 -31.33 -12.24
N LEU A 524 -2.31 -31.81 -13.47
CA LEU A 524 -3.21 -31.45 -14.55
C LEU A 524 -3.58 -32.70 -15.33
N MET A 525 -4.87 -33.00 -15.39
CA MET A 525 -5.41 -34.00 -16.28
C MET A 525 -6.37 -33.31 -17.25
N ALA A 526 -6.08 -33.36 -18.54
CA ALA A 526 -6.85 -32.62 -19.54
C ALA A 526 -6.94 -33.36 -20.88
N THR A 527 -8.05 -33.11 -21.59
CA THR A 527 -8.22 -33.46 -22.97
C THR A 527 -8.41 -32.18 -23.78
N LEU A 528 -7.57 -31.96 -24.79
CA LEU A 528 -7.73 -30.89 -25.76
C LEU A 528 -8.13 -31.48 -27.09
N ASN A 529 -9.29 -31.08 -27.63
CA ASN A 529 -9.76 -31.43 -28.95
C ASN A 529 -9.73 -30.20 -29.85
N SER A 530 -9.28 -30.36 -31.11
CA SER A 530 -9.28 -29.29 -32.11
C SER A 530 -9.95 -29.73 -33.39
N THR A 531 -10.66 -28.80 -34.02
CA THR A 531 -11.29 -28.94 -35.34
C THR A 531 -10.59 -28.17 -36.46
N ASP A 532 -9.54 -27.40 -36.10
CA ASP A 532 -8.63 -26.68 -36.99
C ASP A 532 -7.26 -26.59 -36.30
N VAL A 533 -6.44 -27.61 -36.55
CA VAL A 533 -5.14 -27.79 -35.89
C VAL A 533 -4.22 -26.61 -36.18
N LYS A 534 -4.16 -26.15 -37.43
CA LYS A 534 -3.30 -25.05 -37.84
C LYS A 534 -3.59 -23.76 -37.05
N THR A 535 -4.86 -23.36 -37.00
CA THR A 535 -5.28 -22.16 -36.27
C THR A 535 -5.14 -22.33 -34.76
N THR A 536 -5.45 -23.51 -34.21
CA THR A 536 -5.27 -23.80 -32.77
C THR A 536 -3.81 -23.67 -32.38
N MET A 537 -2.87 -24.19 -33.16
CA MET A 537 -1.46 -24.09 -32.89
C MET A 537 -0.98 -22.63 -32.88
N GLN A 538 -1.39 -21.84 -33.86
CA GLN A 538 -1.06 -20.40 -33.92
C GLN A 538 -1.60 -19.65 -32.69
N ARG A 539 -2.81 -19.96 -32.22
CA ARG A 539 -3.40 -19.34 -31.03
C ARG A 539 -2.67 -19.73 -29.75
N LEU A 540 -2.15 -20.93 -29.69
CA LEU A 540 -1.35 -21.40 -28.56
C LEU A 540 0.14 -21.02 -28.67
N ASP A 541 0.50 -20.12 -29.62
CA ASP A 541 1.87 -19.63 -29.86
C ASP A 541 2.82 -20.75 -30.34
N TYR A 542 2.30 -21.67 -31.18
CA TYR A 542 3.07 -22.71 -31.78
C TYR A 542 3.13 -22.57 -33.30
N ALA A 543 4.28 -22.94 -33.88
CA ALA A 543 4.41 -22.94 -35.33
C ALA A 543 3.48 -23.98 -35.97
N PRO A 544 2.69 -23.62 -37.00
CA PRO A 544 1.73 -24.52 -37.64
C PRO A 544 2.44 -25.45 -38.61
N GLY A 545 3.01 -26.55 -38.10
CA GLY A 545 3.65 -27.59 -38.94
C GLY A 545 2.75 -28.71 -39.36
N ILE A 546 1.53 -28.78 -38.79
CA ILE A 546 0.53 -29.79 -39.09
C ILE A 546 -0.76 -29.11 -39.53
N VAL A 547 -1.29 -29.48 -40.65
CA VAL A 547 -2.62 -29.09 -41.15
C VAL A 547 -3.52 -30.29 -41.06
N SER A 548 -4.51 -30.27 -40.18
CA SER A 548 -5.50 -31.33 -39.99
C SER A 548 -6.78 -30.71 -39.41
N ASP A 549 -7.91 -31.35 -39.69
CA ASP A 549 -9.22 -30.96 -39.14
C ASP A 549 -9.54 -31.70 -37.82
N GLU A 550 -8.66 -32.57 -37.34
CA GLU A 550 -8.87 -33.35 -36.13
C GLU A 550 -7.58 -33.50 -35.32
N MET A 551 -7.61 -33.09 -34.06
CA MET A 551 -6.55 -33.35 -33.09
C MET A 551 -7.16 -33.63 -31.71
N THR A 552 -6.61 -34.63 -31.04
CA THR A 552 -6.87 -34.90 -29.62
C THR A 552 -5.54 -35.01 -28.90
N LEU A 553 -5.36 -34.22 -27.86
CA LEU A 553 -4.24 -34.33 -26.93
C LEU A 553 -4.78 -34.68 -25.54
N LEU A 554 -4.20 -35.71 -24.92
CA LEU A 554 -4.51 -36.11 -23.55
C LEU A 554 -3.29 -35.84 -22.69
N PHE A 555 -3.48 -35.13 -21.63
CA PHE A 555 -2.45 -34.79 -20.63
C PHE A 555 -2.80 -35.44 -19.31
N ASP A 556 -1.85 -36.14 -18.69
CA ASP A 556 -1.88 -36.57 -17.29
C ASP A 556 -0.49 -36.27 -16.73
N VAL A 557 -0.32 -35.03 -16.25
CA VAL A 557 0.97 -34.48 -15.91
C VAL A 557 0.99 -33.83 -14.52
N SER A 558 2.16 -33.77 -13.95
CA SER A 558 2.40 -33.08 -12.68
C SER A 558 3.77 -32.38 -12.67
N TRP A 559 3.92 -31.37 -11.83
CA TRP A 559 5.17 -30.63 -11.69
C TRP A 559 5.36 -30.11 -10.26
N SER A 560 6.61 -29.84 -9.88
CA SER A 560 6.96 -29.29 -8.57
C SER A 560 6.48 -27.87 -8.40
N GLY A 561 5.93 -27.55 -7.23
CA GLY A 561 5.45 -26.20 -6.89
C GLY A 561 4.05 -25.87 -7.41
N GLY A 562 3.75 -24.57 -7.47
CA GLY A 562 2.45 -24.02 -7.88
C GLY A 562 2.28 -23.85 -9.40
N PRO A 563 1.13 -23.31 -9.85
CA PRO A 563 0.90 -22.97 -11.25
C PRO A 563 1.93 -21.95 -11.74
N ARG A 564 2.68 -22.30 -12.79
CA ARG A 564 3.74 -21.46 -13.38
C ARG A 564 3.71 -21.58 -14.90
N THR A 565 4.37 -20.66 -15.59
CA THR A 565 4.54 -20.71 -17.05
C THR A 565 5.69 -21.61 -17.48
N ASP A 566 6.68 -21.79 -16.63
CA ASP A 566 7.84 -22.66 -16.86
C ASP A 566 7.82 -23.83 -15.85
N VAL A 567 7.36 -24.99 -16.34
CA VAL A 567 7.19 -26.21 -15.54
C VAL A 567 8.04 -27.36 -16.09
N PHE A 568 8.76 -27.13 -17.20
CA PHE A 568 9.36 -28.23 -17.98
C PHE A 568 10.45 -28.97 -17.22
N GLU A 569 11.26 -28.29 -16.39
CA GLU A 569 12.35 -28.93 -15.62
C GLU A 569 11.87 -30.01 -14.65
N SER A 570 10.65 -29.90 -14.15
CA SER A 570 10.07 -30.79 -13.13
C SER A 570 8.79 -31.47 -13.62
N LEU A 571 8.58 -31.50 -14.94
CA LEU A 571 7.38 -32.08 -15.53
C LEU A 571 7.49 -33.61 -15.57
N ASP A 572 6.50 -34.26 -14.98
CA ASP A 572 6.34 -35.73 -14.99
C ASP A 572 4.97 -36.11 -15.51
N GLY A 573 4.82 -37.29 -16.14
CA GLY A 573 3.53 -37.85 -16.51
C GLY A 573 3.48 -38.40 -17.91
N ASP A 574 2.26 -38.48 -18.45
CA ASP A 574 2.01 -39.07 -19.78
C ASP A 574 1.25 -38.05 -20.66
N VAL A 575 1.68 -37.96 -21.93
CA VAL A 575 1.00 -37.14 -22.94
C VAL A 575 0.70 -38.05 -24.15
N GLN A 576 -0.57 -38.17 -24.52
CA GLN A 576 -0.98 -38.86 -25.75
C GLN A 576 -1.36 -37.82 -26.81
N VAL A 577 -0.87 -38.04 -28.02
CA VAL A 577 -1.15 -37.19 -29.19
C VAL A 577 -1.83 -38.01 -30.28
N ARG A 578 -2.88 -37.43 -30.89
CA ARG A 578 -3.56 -38.03 -32.02
C ARG A 578 -4.02 -36.93 -33.00
N PHE A 579 -3.66 -37.09 -34.28
CA PHE A 579 -4.13 -36.23 -35.37
C PHE A 579 -4.81 -37.09 -36.43
N GLY A 580 -5.98 -36.65 -36.87
CA GLY A 580 -6.67 -37.24 -38.05
C GLY A 580 -5.94 -36.92 -39.35
N ALA A 581 -6.55 -37.28 -40.47
CA ALA A 581 -5.96 -37.08 -41.80
C ALA A 581 -5.53 -35.63 -42.02
N GLY A 582 -4.39 -35.44 -42.67
CA GLY A 582 -3.83 -34.10 -42.85
C GLY A 582 -2.59 -34.05 -43.73
N GLN A 583 -1.87 -32.96 -43.62
CA GLN A 583 -0.65 -32.70 -44.36
C GLN A 583 0.39 -32.06 -43.43
N LEU A 584 1.67 -32.41 -43.56
CA LEU A 584 2.79 -31.74 -42.96
C LEU A 584 3.21 -30.58 -43.87
N ASP A 585 3.16 -29.34 -43.34
CA ASP A 585 3.64 -28.15 -44.04
C ASP A 585 5.16 -27.98 -43.82
N GLU A 586 5.86 -27.37 -44.77
CA GLU A 586 7.25 -26.96 -44.58
C GLU A 586 7.31 -25.86 -43.51
N ILE A 587 8.10 -26.09 -42.47
CA ILE A 587 8.36 -25.12 -41.39
C ILE A 587 9.68 -24.43 -41.67
N GLU A 588 9.70 -23.09 -41.58
CA GLU A 588 10.97 -22.33 -41.60
C GLU A 588 11.82 -22.66 -40.36
N PRO A 589 13.17 -22.79 -40.52
CA PRO A 589 14.07 -23.00 -39.39
C PRO A 589 13.88 -21.92 -38.34
N GLY A 590 13.72 -22.31 -37.09
CA GLY A 590 13.53 -21.38 -35.93
C GLY A 590 12.08 -21.14 -35.51
N ALA A 591 11.07 -21.60 -36.25
CA ALA A 591 9.65 -21.39 -35.89
C ALA A 591 9.06 -22.48 -34.97
N GLY A 592 9.80 -23.50 -34.58
CA GLY A 592 9.30 -24.72 -33.99
C GLY A 592 9.35 -24.84 -32.47
N ARG A 593 8.76 -23.91 -31.72
CA ARG A 593 8.94 -23.88 -30.24
C ARG A 593 8.20 -24.98 -29.46
N LEU A 594 7.36 -25.80 -30.02
CA LEU A 594 6.67 -26.86 -29.24
C LEU A 594 6.29 -28.15 -29.94
N PHE A 595 6.55 -28.32 -31.23
CA PHE A 595 6.57 -29.65 -31.80
C PHE A 595 7.86 -30.41 -31.50
N GLY A 596 8.65 -29.89 -30.54
CA GLY A 596 9.82 -30.55 -30.06
C GLY A 596 9.61 -31.96 -29.53
N LEU A 597 8.41 -32.32 -29.14
CA LEU A 597 8.08 -33.73 -28.84
C LEU A 597 8.01 -34.57 -30.12
N MET A 598 7.65 -33.97 -31.26
CA MET A 598 7.41 -34.69 -32.49
C MET A 598 8.38 -34.27 -33.59
N SER A 599 9.55 -34.88 -33.63
CA SER A 599 10.51 -34.72 -34.73
C SER A 599 9.95 -35.14 -36.11
N ILE A 600 8.78 -35.78 -36.12
CA ILE A 600 8.05 -36.21 -37.32
C ILE A 600 7.81 -35.05 -38.31
N VAL A 601 7.68 -33.82 -37.80
CA VAL A 601 7.48 -32.60 -38.60
C VAL A 601 8.77 -32.18 -39.32
N ALA A 602 9.93 -32.52 -38.79
CA ALA A 602 11.22 -32.20 -39.42
C ALA A 602 11.65 -33.19 -40.53
N LEU A 603 11.15 -34.41 -40.51
CA LEU A 603 11.49 -35.47 -41.45
C LEU A 603 11.13 -35.20 -42.92
N PRO A 604 10.00 -34.53 -43.29
CA PRO A 604 9.63 -34.36 -44.70
C PRO A 604 10.70 -33.68 -45.55
N ARG A 605 11.44 -32.73 -44.98
CA ARG A 605 12.52 -32.02 -45.68
C ARG A 605 13.64 -32.97 -46.14
N ARG A 606 13.99 -33.94 -45.32
CA ARG A 606 14.99 -34.96 -45.67
C ARG A 606 14.43 -36.00 -46.61
N LEU A 607 13.21 -36.45 -46.37
CA LEU A 607 12.49 -37.44 -47.20
C LEU A 607 12.28 -36.92 -48.63
N SER A 608 12.00 -35.62 -48.82
CA SER A 608 11.87 -35.03 -50.16
C SER A 608 13.18 -35.04 -50.96
N LEU A 609 14.34 -35.06 -50.30
CA LEU A 609 15.64 -35.22 -50.98
C LEU A 609 15.93 -36.67 -51.36
N ASP A 610 15.51 -37.61 -50.52
CA ASP A 610 15.80 -39.06 -50.72
C ASP A 610 14.74 -39.76 -51.58
N PHE A 611 13.51 -39.23 -51.66
CA PHE A 611 12.35 -39.81 -52.35
C PHE A 611 11.58 -38.78 -53.19
N THR A 612 12.27 -38.00 -54.01
CA THR A 612 11.74 -36.84 -54.76
C THR A 612 10.47 -37.19 -55.57
N ASP A 613 10.42 -38.38 -56.17
CA ASP A 613 9.30 -38.81 -57.01
C ASP A 613 7.99 -39.07 -56.23
N VAL A 614 8.06 -39.20 -54.87
CA VAL A 614 6.93 -39.57 -54.02
C VAL A 614 6.38 -38.34 -53.25
N PHE A 615 7.19 -37.34 -53.06
CA PHE A 615 6.87 -36.20 -52.17
C PHE A 615 6.62 -34.86 -52.90
N ASP A 616 6.53 -34.87 -54.23
CA ASP A 616 6.37 -33.65 -55.07
C ASP A 616 5.14 -32.78 -54.75
N LYS A 617 4.20 -33.25 -53.91
CA LYS A 617 2.91 -32.58 -53.58
C LYS A 617 2.68 -32.28 -52.10
N GLY A 618 3.71 -32.35 -51.25
CA GLY A 618 3.58 -32.26 -49.80
C GLY A 618 3.41 -33.63 -49.14
N PHE A 619 3.71 -33.73 -47.83
CA PHE A 619 3.66 -34.99 -47.11
C PHE A 619 2.28 -35.18 -46.43
N GLY A 620 1.35 -35.82 -47.11
CA GLY A 620 0.03 -36.17 -46.58
C GLY A 620 0.09 -37.38 -45.64
N PHE A 621 -0.73 -37.39 -44.61
CA PHE A 621 -0.92 -38.50 -43.67
C PHE A 621 -2.40 -38.76 -43.42
N ASP A 622 -2.72 -40.00 -43.02
CA ASP A 622 -4.06 -40.43 -42.64
C ASP A 622 -4.24 -40.41 -41.12
N LEU A 623 -3.15 -40.65 -40.37
CA LEU A 623 -3.14 -40.66 -38.90
C LEU A 623 -1.73 -40.37 -38.36
N ILE A 624 -1.64 -39.56 -37.32
CA ILE A 624 -0.50 -39.52 -36.42
C ILE A 624 -1.00 -39.92 -35.04
N ASP A 625 -0.33 -40.88 -34.38
CA ASP A 625 -0.68 -41.33 -33.02
C ASP A 625 0.58 -41.68 -32.24
N GLY A 626 0.59 -41.35 -30.93
CA GLY A 626 1.71 -41.65 -30.07
C GLY A 626 1.50 -41.25 -28.61
N THR A 627 2.32 -41.85 -27.76
CA THR A 627 2.35 -41.56 -26.33
C THR A 627 3.75 -41.19 -25.92
N PHE A 628 3.87 -40.16 -25.10
CA PHE A 628 5.12 -39.71 -24.47
C PHE A 628 5.02 -39.88 -22.97
N ARG A 629 6.01 -40.56 -22.38
CA ARG A 629 6.23 -40.58 -20.95
C ARG A 629 7.27 -39.53 -20.60
N ILE A 630 6.93 -38.64 -19.72
CA ILE A 630 7.79 -37.54 -19.30
C ILE A 630 8.28 -37.84 -17.88
N VAL A 631 9.59 -37.69 -17.63
CA VAL A 631 10.24 -37.84 -16.34
C VAL A 631 11.28 -36.74 -16.22
N ASP A 632 11.14 -35.89 -15.21
CA ASP A 632 12.04 -34.73 -14.97
C ASP A 632 12.30 -33.90 -16.24
N GLY A 633 11.24 -33.64 -17.02
CA GLY A 633 11.32 -32.85 -18.25
C GLY A 633 11.87 -33.59 -19.49
N GLU A 634 12.20 -34.87 -19.37
CA GLU A 634 12.65 -35.71 -20.45
C GLU A 634 11.48 -36.55 -20.99
N ALA A 635 11.09 -36.36 -22.24
CA ALA A 635 9.96 -37.05 -22.87
C ALA A 635 10.42 -38.23 -23.72
N TYR A 636 10.00 -39.43 -23.38
CA TYR A 636 10.31 -40.68 -24.04
C TYR A 636 9.10 -41.18 -24.84
N THR A 637 9.32 -41.59 -26.07
CA THR A 637 8.29 -42.27 -26.88
C THR A 637 8.81 -43.56 -27.49
N CYS A 638 7.92 -44.57 -27.52
CA CYS A 638 8.19 -45.86 -28.13
C CYS A 638 7.18 -46.24 -29.23
N ASN A 639 6.20 -45.37 -29.46
CA ASN A 639 5.08 -45.69 -30.33
C ASN A 639 4.58 -44.49 -31.18
N LEU A 640 5.38 -43.44 -31.31
CA LEU A 640 4.99 -42.33 -32.17
C LEU A 640 5.00 -42.83 -33.63
N SER A 641 3.86 -42.74 -34.27
CA SER A 641 3.65 -43.28 -35.65
C SER A 641 2.94 -42.24 -36.51
N LEU A 642 3.29 -42.24 -37.77
CA LEU A 642 2.57 -41.58 -38.84
C LEU A 642 2.21 -42.64 -39.90
N GLU A 643 0.91 -42.81 -40.17
CA GLU A 643 0.41 -43.59 -41.27
C GLU A 643 0.03 -42.65 -42.42
N GLY A 644 0.51 -42.92 -43.63
CA GLY A 644 0.16 -42.11 -44.78
C GLY A 644 0.24 -42.86 -46.11
N PRO A 645 -0.37 -42.31 -47.18
CA PRO A 645 -0.42 -42.95 -48.49
C PRO A 645 0.97 -43.14 -49.12
N ALA A 646 1.93 -42.29 -48.82
CA ALA A 646 3.29 -42.30 -49.36
C ALA A 646 4.24 -43.18 -48.53
N ALA A 647 4.14 -43.15 -47.22
CA ALA A 647 4.99 -43.91 -46.30
C ALA A 647 4.35 -44.02 -44.91
N ASN A 648 4.76 -45.05 -44.16
CA ASN A 648 4.53 -45.17 -42.72
C ASN A 648 5.85 -44.89 -42.00
N ILE A 649 5.78 -44.07 -40.93
CA ILE A 649 6.93 -43.66 -40.16
C ILE A 649 6.72 -44.03 -38.68
N ALA A 650 7.69 -44.68 -38.08
CA ALA A 650 7.71 -44.89 -36.63
C ALA A 650 8.92 -44.20 -36.03
N ILE A 651 8.71 -43.51 -34.89
CA ILE A 651 9.75 -42.79 -34.17
C ILE A 651 9.79 -43.29 -32.73
N ILE A 652 11.00 -43.46 -32.23
CA ILE A 652 11.31 -43.85 -30.86
C ILE A 652 12.43 -42.98 -30.37
N GLY A 653 12.53 -42.83 -29.02
CA GLY A 653 13.64 -42.11 -28.42
C GLY A 653 13.20 -41.01 -27.45
N ARG A 654 14.09 -40.11 -27.19
CA ARG A 654 13.98 -39.08 -26.19
C ARG A 654 13.92 -37.68 -26.83
N ALA A 655 13.14 -36.78 -26.22
CA ALA A 655 13.17 -35.36 -26.47
C ALA A 655 13.27 -34.61 -25.14
N SER A 656 14.30 -33.77 -24.95
CA SER A 656 14.44 -32.91 -23.78
C SER A 656 13.55 -31.70 -23.95
N LEU A 657 12.64 -31.46 -23.01
CA LEU A 657 11.78 -30.26 -22.94
C LEU A 657 12.55 -29.06 -22.42
N THR A 658 13.56 -29.32 -21.58
CA THR A 658 14.40 -28.30 -20.94
C THR A 658 15.48 -27.78 -21.90
N ASP A 659 16.29 -28.73 -22.47
CA ASP A 659 17.39 -28.39 -23.37
C ASP A 659 16.93 -28.13 -24.80
N ARG A 660 15.69 -28.57 -25.14
CA ARG A 660 15.10 -28.48 -26.47
C ARG A 660 15.92 -29.22 -27.51
N GLU A 661 16.24 -30.47 -27.20
CA GLU A 661 17.07 -31.32 -28.04
C GLU A 661 16.37 -32.66 -28.31
N TYR A 662 16.69 -33.27 -29.46
CA TYR A 662 16.29 -34.62 -29.83
C TYR A 662 17.43 -35.60 -29.67
N GLU A 663 17.11 -36.81 -29.23
CA GLU A 663 17.87 -38.04 -29.34
C GLU A 663 16.90 -39.15 -29.74
N GLN A 664 16.56 -39.21 -31.02
CA GLN A 664 15.50 -40.06 -31.55
C GLN A 664 15.97 -40.83 -32.75
N ALA A 665 15.30 -41.95 -33.03
CA ALA A 665 15.50 -42.71 -34.21
C ALA A 665 14.16 -42.95 -34.93
N ALA A 666 14.17 -42.92 -36.25
CA ALA A 666 12.99 -43.13 -37.08
C ALA A 666 13.22 -44.27 -38.10
N VAL A 667 12.17 -45.03 -38.32
CA VAL A 667 12.10 -45.98 -39.45
C VAL A 667 11.01 -45.53 -40.41
N VAL A 668 11.34 -45.40 -41.67
CA VAL A 668 10.44 -45.00 -42.75
C VAL A 668 10.25 -46.21 -43.70
N ALA A 669 9.01 -46.62 -43.83
CA ALA A 669 8.59 -47.70 -44.77
C ALA A 669 7.79 -47.08 -45.91
N ALA A 670 8.39 -46.90 -47.08
CA ALA A 670 7.72 -46.29 -48.24
C ALA A 670 6.76 -47.24 -48.89
N ASN A 671 5.54 -46.73 -49.21
CA ASN A 671 4.51 -47.50 -49.93
C ASN A 671 4.75 -47.43 -51.46
N PHE A 672 5.65 -48.27 -51.97
CA PHE A 672 5.82 -48.39 -53.40
C PHE A 672 4.70 -49.34 -53.92
N GLY A 673 3.71 -48.83 -54.65
CA GLY A 673 2.67 -49.68 -55.29
C GLY A 673 3.28 -50.88 -55.99
N ASN A 674 2.48 -51.89 -56.35
CA ASN A 674 2.79 -53.27 -56.83
C ASN A 674 3.82 -53.42 -57.96
N THR A 675 4.78 -52.56 -58.20
CA THR A 675 5.66 -52.54 -59.38
C THR A 675 7.17 -52.61 -59.10
N LEU A 676 7.63 -52.88 -57.87
CA LEU A 676 9.05 -53.13 -57.66
C LEU A 676 9.40 -54.61 -57.61
N PRO A 677 10.48 -55.04 -58.30
CA PRO A 677 10.97 -56.42 -58.21
C PRO A 677 11.56 -56.64 -56.80
N VAL A 678 11.15 -57.74 -56.16
CA VAL A 678 11.72 -58.24 -54.91
C VAL A 678 13.23 -58.45 -55.11
N VAL A 679 14.04 -57.51 -54.61
CA VAL A 679 15.48 -57.68 -54.48
C VAL A 679 15.78 -58.32 -53.13
N GLY A 680 16.02 -59.65 -53.20
CA GLY A 680 16.82 -60.42 -52.26
C GLY A 680 16.48 -60.35 -50.76
N ALA A 681 15.98 -61.46 -50.20
CA ALA A 681 15.96 -61.72 -48.79
C ALA A 681 17.40 -61.55 -48.20
N VAL A 682 17.70 -60.48 -47.63
CA VAL A 682 18.91 -60.29 -46.74
C VAL A 682 18.68 -61.14 -45.51
N VAL A 683 19.62 -62.03 -45.20
CA VAL A 683 19.68 -62.73 -43.90
C VAL A 683 19.81 -61.65 -42.78
N ALA A 684 18.66 -61.33 -42.23
CA ALA A 684 18.58 -60.32 -41.18
C ALA A 684 19.22 -60.85 -39.90
N GLY A 685 20.25 -60.16 -39.38
CA GLY A 685 20.80 -60.46 -38.06
C GLY A 685 19.76 -60.17 -36.97
N PRO A 686 20.02 -60.57 -35.67
CA PRO A 686 19.08 -60.40 -34.58
C PRO A 686 18.65 -58.93 -34.34
N GLN A 687 19.48 -57.96 -34.70
CA GLN A 687 19.23 -56.51 -34.60
C GLN A 687 18.15 -56.04 -35.60
N VAL A 688 18.16 -56.55 -36.82
CA VAL A 688 17.13 -56.27 -37.85
C VAL A 688 15.79 -56.88 -37.41
N ALA A 689 15.82 -58.02 -36.75
CA ALA A 689 14.63 -58.62 -36.18
C ALA A 689 13.99 -57.81 -35.08
N ALA A 690 14.80 -57.18 -34.21
CA ALA A 690 14.32 -56.26 -33.16
C ALA A 690 13.65 -55.02 -33.75
N ALA A 691 14.28 -54.35 -34.75
CA ALA A 691 13.69 -53.20 -35.44
C ALA A 691 12.36 -53.52 -36.13
N LEU A 692 12.29 -54.69 -36.74
CA LEU A 692 11.06 -55.19 -37.37
C LEU A 692 9.95 -55.52 -36.37
N LEU A 693 10.30 -56.04 -35.20
CA LEU A 693 9.33 -56.28 -34.14
C LEU A 693 8.75 -54.97 -33.61
N ILE A 694 9.56 -53.98 -33.34
CA ILE A 694 9.10 -52.66 -32.88
C ILE A 694 8.15 -52.06 -33.90
N PHE A 695 8.51 -52.04 -35.19
CA PHE A 695 7.64 -51.50 -36.24
C PHE A 695 6.33 -52.31 -36.37
N SER A 696 6.41 -53.62 -36.29
CA SER A 696 5.21 -54.49 -36.39
C SER A 696 4.28 -54.32 -35.16
N GLN A 697 4.82 -54.01 -33.99
CA GLN A 697 4.02 -53.69 -32.82
C GLN A 697 3.31 -52.34 -32.97
N ILE A 698 4.00 -51.32 -33.50
CA ILE A 698 3.45 -49.98 -33.71
C ILE A 698 2.31 -50.05 -34.77
N PHE A 699 2.56 -50.61 -35.95
CA PHE A 699 1.59 -50.59 -37.05
C PHE A 699 0.65 -51.79 -37.10
N LYS A 700 0.87 -52.81 -36.28
CA LYS A 700 0.10 -54.07 -36.26
C LYS A 700 0.01 -54.72 -37.64
N LYS A 701 1.01 -54.48 -38.52
CA LYS A 701 1.11 -54.98 -39.91
C LYS A 701 2.47 -55.66 -40.14
N PRO A 702 2.55 -56.80 -40.82
CA PRO A 702 3.84 -57.46 -41.15
C PRO A 702 4.56 -56.66 -42.26
N LEU A 703 5.83 -56.42 -42.06
CA LEU A 703 6.73 -55.57 -42.88
C LEU A 703 7.32 -56.24 -44.12
N GLN A 704 6.82 -57.39 -44.57
CA GLN A 704 7.51 -58.28 -45.53
C GLN A 704 7.64 -57.75 -46.95
N GLU A 705 7.08 -56.55 -47.30
CA GLU A 705 7.01 -56.09 -48.70
C GLU A 705 7.44 -54.62 -48.90
N MET A 706 8.04 -53.94 -47.92
CA MET A 706 8.36 -52.49 -47.99
C MET A 706 9.85 -52.23 -47.95
N GLY A 707 10.35 -51.24 -48.75
CA GLY A 707 11.67 -50.71 -48.65
C GLY A 707 11.74 -49.86 -47.38
N GLN A 708 12.75 -50.08 -46.49
CA GLN A 708 12.94 -49.41 -45.24
C GLN A 708 14.17 -48.56 -45.26
N VAL A 709 14.09 -47.36 -44.69
CA VAL A 709 15.23 -46.48 -44.42
C VAL A 709 15.19 -46.04 -42.95
N TYR A 710 16.32 -46.06 -42.33
CA TYR A 710 16.45 -45.68 -40.92
C TYR A 710 17.16 -44.30 -40.82
N TYR A 711 16.72 -43.48 -39.89
CA TYR A 711 17.27 -42.17 -39.62
C TYR A 711 17.55 -41.98 -38.14
N ALA A 712 18.66 -41.36 -37.83
CA ALA A 712 18.95 -40.78 -36.51
C ALA A 712 18.57 -39.27 -36.53
N ILE A 713 17.92 -38.79 -35.49
CA ILE A 713 17.45 -37.40 -35.33
C ILE A 713 18.05 -36.88 -34.04
N ASN A 714 19.05 -36.02 -34.15
CA ASN A 714 19.79 -35.51 -32.99
C ASN A 714 19.92 -33.98 -33.01
N GLY A 715 20.15 -33.39 -31.83
CA GLY A 715 20.45 -31.95 -31.70
C GLY A 715 19.22 -31.08 -31.51
N PRO A 716 19.39 -29.75 -31.65
CA PRO A 716 18.38 -28.77 -31.23
C PRO A 716 17.09 -28.85 -32.04
N TRP A 717 15.95 -28.57 -31.41
CA TRP A 717 14.64 -28.59 -32.04
C TRP A 717 14.53 -27.67 -33.26
N ASP A 718 15.22 -26.54 -33.24
CA ASP A 718 15.15 -25.55 -34.32
C ASP A 718 15.95 -25.93 -35.57
N ASP A 719 16.95 -26.81 -35.46
CA ASP A 719 17.77 -27.28 -36.58
C ASP A 719 18.31 -28.71 -36.32
N PRO A 720 17.43 -29.73 -36.28
CA PRO A 720 17.84 -31.08 -35.97
C PRO A 720 18.68 -31.69 -37.10
N MET A 721 19.75 -32.40 -36.72
CA MET A 721 20.56 -33.19 -37.62
C MET A 721 19.85 -34.51 -37.90
N ILE A 722 19.49 -34.74 -39.16
CA ILE A 722 18.81 -35.96 -39.64
C ILE A 722 19.76 -36.70 -40.56
N GLU A 723 20.25 -37.84 -40.08
CA GLU A 723 21.23 -38.65 -40.82
C GLU A 723 20.68 -40.04 -41.07
N SER A 724 20.99 -40.61 -42.27
CA SER A 724 20.64 -42.02 -42.58
C SER A 724 21.51 -42.94 -41.73
N THR A 725 20.88 -43.92 -41.09
CA THR A 725 21.55 -44.90 -40.22
C THR A 725 21.13 -46.33 -40.60
N ASP A 726 21.49 -47.30 -39.81
CA ASP A 726 21.13 -48.70 -40.06
C ASP A 726 20.18 -49.26 -39.00
N ALA A 727 19.69 -50.49 -39.24
CA ALA A 727 18.74 -51.16 -38.35
C ALA A 727 19.35 -51.49 -36.97
N ALA A 728 20.69 -51.60 -36.87
CA ALA A 728 21.37 -51.90 -35.62
C ALA A 728 21.38 -50.67 -34.70
N ASP A 729 21.66 -49.50 -35.28
CA ASP A 729 21.64 -48.24 -34.57
C ASP A 729 20.21 -47.90 -34.11
N PHE A 730 19.18 -48.15 -34.94
CA PHE A 730 17.79 -48.01 -34.55
C PHE A 730 17.42 -48.93 -33.37
N ALA A 731 17.85 -50.20 -33.41
CA ALA A 731 17.61 -51.12 -32.29
C ALA A 731 18.36 -50.70 -31.00
N SER A 732 19.58 -50.18 -31.14
CA SER A 732 20.33 -49.62 -29.99
C SER A 732 19.65 -48.39 -29.36
N SER A 733 19.10 -47.52 -30.20
CA SER A 733 18.30 -46.39 -29.72
C SER A 733 17.03 -46.83 -28.99
N ALA A 734 16.41 -47.91 -29.42
CA ALA A 734 15.27 -48.54 -28.76
C ALA A 734 15.61 -49.11 -27.39
N GLU A 735 16.77 -49.76 -27.26
CA GLU A 735 17.28 -50.25 -25.96
C GLU A 735 17.58 -49.09 -25.00
N THR A 736 18.29 -48.11 -25.49
CA THR A 736 18.67 -46.92 -24.65
C THR A 736 17.45 -46.14 -24.19
N SER A 737 16.41 -46.07 -25.01
CA SER A 737 15.14 -45.38 -24.67
C SER A 737 14.17 -46.23 -23.85
N GLY A 738 14.53 -47.45 -23.48
CA GLY A 738 13.66 -48.37 -22.76
C GLY A 738 12.47 -48.89 -23.55
N CYS A 739 12.53 -48.83 -24.90
CA CYS A 739 11.46 -49.25 -25.81
C CYS A 739 11.46 -50.74 -26.13
N ILE A 740 12.41 -51.50 -25.67
CA ILE A 740 12.40 -52.96 -25.75
C ILE A 740 11.63 -53.48 -24.55
N LEU A 741 10.44 -53.97 -24.79
CA LEU A 741 9.71 -54.74 -23.80
C LEU A 741 10.47 -56.03 -23.54
N ASP A 742 10.78 -56.35 -22.29
CA ASP A 742 11.21 -57.66 -21.85
C ASP A 742 10.24 -58.69 -22.41
N SER A 743 10.75 -59.54 -23.27
CA SER A 743 9.99 -60.67 -23.77
C SER A 743 9.85 -61.68 -22.60
N GLU A 744 8.74 -61.63 -21.87
CA GLU A 744 8.21 -62.79 -21.17
C GLU A 744 7.19 -63.53 -22.04
#